data_c0039e07f94ba3ca2a723e396c24df4c
#
_entry.id   c0039e07f94ba3ca2a723e396c24df4c
#
_cell.length_a   1.000
_cell.length_b   1.000
_cell.length_c   1.000
_cell.angle_alpha   90.00
_cell.angle_beta   90.00
_cell.angle_gamma   90.00
#
_symmetry.space_group_name_H-M   'P 1'
#
loop_
_entity.id
_entity.type
_entity.pdbx_description
1 polymer ?
#
loop_
_entity_poly.entity_id
_entity_poly.type
_entity_poly.pdbx_seq_one_letter_code
_entity_poly.pdbx_strand_id
1 'polypeptide(L)'
;MARSRGPDAWPVRGETYWCQELNIPMVGRECPDGGRGQFVNVTDPGDVRPAFSYDLKRLEDGYRFETGSLNGFDMLRGYSVVVFNKVPFMDLMYEVVADGRIIGRLYWDPQVEHWRFRFSYPGIARVWHLEPLPRIKVNGSAKTLKRKWIYENTLGLPPGAQVAFEDVEGEPLGIGYVHPESGKVKVHTIFWRRPEPYASKRRSTWSDVIKANDYYLYYHSARAVKFIHVMNEKVNKPVIVSYSGGKDSLAALNLTLEAGIKPYVLFNDTGIELPETRESVARIVEEKGLELLVADAGDAFWRAVEAIGPPGKDYRWCCKVTKLAPLSRLLQERFPDGALNIVGQRAYESLDRARSPRVWRNRWLPQILNISPIQYWTQLLVWLYIWSRRLPYNPLYERGFDRIGCFMCPAAFTAEYRHVEETHPDLWRKWEGVLWRWAERIGLEGPSATLWVRKGLWRWLTPAPQKGRLARRIGLNIGDWKSYYKKWLRPSLKYFAYGEGARAELDEPLPVESIEDQYTVLGSFKVESRREDEIVLKGPSRVKVVFTGDRIEVEGAKGVLARELALDTLKLAFRWYACAGCKACEASCPTGAIKVVREGDGYRPIVDEATCIHCKLCLDNCPLADVTVERIYSALALGEPTAWRRAGRRSRESVIRRYLELKGYKIPSSDAKMVDEDTLTMPPGLAMEEEGNG
;
A
#
# COMPACT_ATOMS: atom_id res chain seq x y z
N MET A 1 -18.80 12.00 -25.13
CA MET A 1 -18.10 13.09 -24.42
C MET A 1 -17.19 12.44 -23.37
N ALA A 2 -15.89 12.36 -23.64
CA ALA A 2 -14.89 11.91 -22.67
C ALA A 2 -14.83 12.94 -21.53
N ARG A 3 -15.28 12.57 -20.35
CA ARG A 3 -15.09 13.38 -19.14
C ARG A 3 -13.58 13.50 -18.92
N SER A 4 -13.05 14.73 -18.83
CA SER A 4 -11.67 14.99 -18.43
C SER A 4 -11.41 14.24 -17.11
N ARG A 5 -10.58 13.21 -17.18
CA ARG A 5 -10.23 12.42 -15.99
C ARG A 5 -9.35 13.30 -15.10
N GLY A 6 -9.81 13.58 -13.89
CA GLY A 6 -9.00 14.30 -12.89
C GLY A 6 -7.71 13.55 -12.53
N PRO A 7 -6.78 14.18 -11.80
CA PRO A 7 -5.49 13.60 -11.43
C PRO A 7 -5.56 12.28 -10.67
N ASP A 8 -6.72 11.96 -10.07
CA ASP A 8 -6.98 10.73 -9.32
C ASP A 8 -7.69 9.64 -10.14
N ALA A 9 -7.87 9.85 -11.45
CA ALA A 9 -8.49 8.85 -12.31
C ALA A 9 -7.51 7.70 -12.62
N TRP A 10 -8.03 6.48 -12.64
CA TRP A 10 -7.27 5.30 -13.02
C TRP A 10 -6.95 5.35 -14.53
N PRO A 11 -5.67 5.23 -14.92
CA PRO A 11 -5.28 5.23 -16.34
C PRO A 11 -5.72 3.94 -17.05
N VAL A 12 -5.92 2.86 -16.29
CA VAL A 12 -6.36 1.55 -16.79
C VAL A 12 -7.60 1.11 -16.03
N ARG A 13 -8.48 0.34 -16.68
CA ARG A 13 -9.69 -0.23 -16.09
C ARG A 13 -9.75 -1.72 -16.39
N GLY A 14 -9.99 -2.53 -15.35
CA GLY A 14 -10.33 -3.93 -15.47
C GLY A 14 -11.76 -4.08 -15.99
N GLU A 15 -11.96 -4.94 -16.96
CA GLU A 15 -13.27 -5.26 -17.50
C GLU A 15 -13.68 -6.67 -17.06
N THR A 16 -14.93 -6.81 -16.70
CA THR A 16 -15.55 -8.10 -16.36
C THR A 16 -16.88 -8.18 -17.07
N TYR A 17 -17.11 -9.26 -17.73
CA TYR A 17 -18.37 -9.56 -18.42
C TYR A 17 -19.06 -10.71 -17.73
N TRP A 18 -20.35 -10.85 -17.96
CA TRP A 18 -21.16 -11.93 -17.40
C TRP A 18 -21.91 -12.65 -18.51
N CYS A 19 -21.59 -13.91 -18.70
CA CYS A 19 -22.34 -14.75 -19.60
C CYS A 19 -23.64 -15.16 -18.91
N GLN A 20 -24.76 -14.61 -19.33
CA GLN A 20 -26.03 -14.79 -18.64
C GLN A 20 -26.57 -16.21 -18.79
N GLU A 21 -26.42 -16.81 -19.95
CA GLU A 21 -26.89 -18.16 -20.19
C GLU A 21 -26.15 -19.22 -19.35
N LEU A 22 -24.85 -19.03 -19.18
CA LEU A 22 -24.03 -19.88 -18.32
C LEU A 22 -24.02 -19.42 -16.86
N ASN A 23 -24.48 -18.22 -16.59
CA ASN A 23 -24.45 -17.55 -15.30
C ASN A 23 -23.06 -17.48 -14.66
N ILE A 24 -22.07 -17.03 -15.42
CA ILE A 24 -20.66 -17.01 -15.01
C ILE A 24 -19.96 -15.71 -15.40
N PRO A 25 -18.94 -15.27 -14.62
CA PRO A 25 -18.06 -14.16 -15.01
C PRO A 25 -17.08 -14.59 -16.09
N MET A 26 -16.85 -13.67 -17.03
CA MET A 26 -15.91 -13.82 -18.14
C MET A 26 -14.81 -12.75 -18.05
N VAL A 27 -13.58 -13.15 -18.38
CA VAL A 27 -12.43 -12.23 -18.52
C VAL A 27 -12.54 -11.40 -19.80
N GLY A 28 -13.19 -11.93 -20.83
CA GLY A 28 -13.41 -11.25 -22.11
C GLY A 28 -14.89 -11.16 -22.48
N ARG A 29 -15.16 -10.53 -23.61
CA ARG A 29 -16.52 -10.16 -24.05
C ARG A 29 -17.34 -11.33 -24.60
N GLU A 30 -16.67 -12.33 -25.13
CA GLU A 30 -17.33 -13.44 -25.81
C GLU A 30 -17.61 -14.59 -24.85
N CYS A 31 -18.83 -15.10 -24.87
CA CYS A 31 -19.22 -16.33 -24.19
C CYS A 31 -18.80 -17.57 -25.02
N PRO A 32 -18.65 -18.76 -24.40
CA PRO A 32 -18.30 -19.99 -25.10
C PRO A 32 -19.29 -20.43 -26.20
N ASP A 33 -20.53 -19.99 -26.09
CA ASP A 33 -21.62 -20.23 -27.05
C ASP A 33 -21.64 -19.25 -28.24
N GLY A 34 -20.66 -18.34 -28.30
CA GLY A 34 -20.58 -17.29 -29.32
C GLY A 34 -21.44 -16.07 -29.02
N GLY A 35 -22.15 -16.06 -27.90
CA GLY A 35 -22.91 -14.91 -27.41
C GLY A 35 -22.00 -13.84 -26.83
N ARG A 36 -22.53 -12.61 -26.65
CA ARG A 36 -21.82 -11.53 -25.95
C ARG A 36 -22.17 -11.49 -24.48
N GLY A 37 -21.16 -11.53 -23.63
CA GLY A 37 -21.30 -11.31 -22.20
C GLY A 37 -21.78 -9.89 -21.88
N GLN A 38 -22.65 -9.76 -20.88
CA GLN A 38 -23.07 -8.45 -20.36
C GLN A 38 -21.95 -7.81 -19.56
N PHE A 39 -21.60 -6.57 -19.89
CA PHE A 39 -20.61 -5.81 -19.12
C PHE A 39 -21.11 -5.52 -17.70
N VAL A 40 -20.29 -5.88 -16.69
CA VAL A 40 -20.55 -5.59 -15.29
C VAL A 40 -19.89 -4.27 -14.91
N ASN A 41 -20.71 -3.22 -14.82
CA ASN A 41 -20.21 -1.86 -14.57
C ASN A 41 -19.91 -1.62 -13.09
N VAL A 42 -18.78 -2.15 -12.62
CA VAL A 42 -18.24 -1.95 -11.27
C VAL A 42 -17.45 -0.64 -11.16
N THR A 43 -17.23 -0.16 -9.94
CA THR A 43 -16.41 1.02 -9.65
C THR A 43 -14.93 0.76 -9.98
N ASP A 44 -14.24 1.77 -10.54
CA ASP A 44 -12.82 1.71 -10.86
C ASP A 44 -11.96 1.31 -9.63
N PRO A 45 -10.89 0.51 -9.84
CA PRO A 45 -10.29 0.09 -11.11
C PRO A 45 -10.96 -1.11 -11.78
N GLY A 46 -12.02 -1.70 -11.23
CA GLY A 46 -12.68 -2.85 -11.81
C GLY A 46 -11.89 -4.17 -11.66
N ASP A 47 -11.11 -4.30 -10.61
CA ASP A 47 -10.25 -5.45 -10.34
C ASP A 47 -11.00 -6.51 -9.51
N VAL A 48 -11.99 -7.15 -10.11
CA VAL A 48 -12.82 -8.14 -9.43
C VAL A 48 -12.03 -9.40 -9.09
N ARG A 49 -12.38 -10.01 -7.95
CA ARG A 49 -11.86 -11.29 -7.50
C ARG A 49 -12.96 -12.26 -7.11
N PRO A 50 -12.69 -13.56 -7.12
CA PRO A 50 -13.58 -14.55 -6.52
C PRO A 50 -13.86 -14.25 -5.05
N ALA A 51 -15.08 -14.52 -4.60
CA ALA A 51 -15.39 -14.59 -3.19
C ALA A 51 -15.06 -16.00 -2.68
N PHE A 52 -14.21 -16.09 -1.66
CA PHE A 52 -13.90 -17.31 -0.95
C PHE A 52 -14.97 -17.63 0.12
N SER A 53 -14.93 -18.81 0.70
CA SER A 53 -15.89 -19.23 1.73
C SER A 53 -15.97 -18.24 2.89
N TYR A 54 -14.83 -17.71 3.33
CA TYR A 54 -14.78 -16.71 4.39
C TYR A 54 -15.38 -15.35 3.99
N ASP A 55 -15.26 -14.97 2.73
CA ASP A 55 -15.91 -13.76 2.21
C ASP A 55 -17.43 -13.89 2.20
N LEU A 56 -17.94 -15.08 1.85
CA LEU A 56 -19.37 -15.37 1.90
C LEU A 56 -19.90 -15.34 3.34
N LYS A 57 -19.13 -15.81 4.31
CA LYS A 57 -19.45 -15.69 5.73
C LYS A 57 -19.54 -14.22 6.16
N ARG A 58 -18.57 -13.39 5.78
CA ARG A 58 -18.61 -11.93 6.04
C ARG A 58 -19.83 -11.26 5.39
N LEU A 59 -20.18 -11.69 4.19
CA LEU A 59 -21.37 -11.21 3.49
C LEU A 59 -22.65 -11.57 4.26
N GLU A 60 -22.73 -12.81 4.73
CA GLU A 60 -23.82 -13.30 5.56
C GLU A 60 -23.94 -12.51 6.87
N ASP A 61 -22.81 -12.31 7.57
CA ASP A 61 -22.76 -11.53 8.81
C ASP A 61 -23.22 -10.08 8.59
N GLY A 62 -22.72 -9.43 7.54
CA GLY A 62 -23.13 -8.07 7.18
C GLY A 62 -24.62 -7.96 6.76
N TYR A 63 -25.12 -8.95 6.05
CA TYR A 63 -26.52 -9.02 5.69
C TYR A 63 -27.41 -9.20 6.92
N ARG A 64 -27.10 -10.17 7.80
CA ARG A 64 -27.81 -10.43 9.06
C ARG A 64 -27.81 -9.21 9.97
N PHE A 65 -26.69 -8.47 10.03
CA PHE A 65 -26.60 -7.24 10.81
C PHE A 65 -27.63 -6.18 10.38
N GLU A 66 -27.91 -6.07 9.07
CA GLU A 66 -28.84 -5.06 8.54
C GLU A 66 -30.30 -5.54 8.53
N THR A 67 -30.55 -6.83 8.36
CA THR A 67 -31.90 -7.39 8.22
C THR A 67 -32.45 -8.05 9.49
N GLY A 68 -31.56 -8.44 10.40
CA GLY A 68 -31.90 -9.26 11.56
C GLY A 68 -32.23 -10.73 11.23
N SER A 69 -32.12 -11.13 9.95
CA SER A 69 -32.60 -12.41 9.42
C SER A 69 -31.70 -12.91 8.29
N LEU A 70 -31.89 -14.16 7.88
CA LEU A 70 -31.24 -14.76 6.71
C LEU A 70 -32.23 -15.35 5.69
N ASN A 71 -33.53 -15.08 5.86
CA ASN A 71 -34.58 -15.68 5.03
C ASN A 71 -34.40 -15.41 3.53
N GLY A 72 -33.91 -14.21 3.18
CA GLY A 72 -33.64 -13.83 1.80
C GLY A 72 -32.20 -14.00 1.34
N PHE A 73 -31.27 -14.49 2.19
CA PHE A 73 -29.85 -14.49 1.88
C PHE A 73 -29.50 -15.34 0.65
N ASP A 74 -30.08 -16.52 0.51
CA ASP A 74 -29.83 -17.37 -0.67
C ASP A 74 -30.37 -16.72 -1.95
N MET A 75 -31.52 -16.05 -1.88
CA MET A 75 -32.07 -15.30 -3.01
C MET A 75 -31.19 -14.09 -3.36
N LEU A 76 -30.66 -13.38 -2.36
CA LEU A 76 -29.70 -12.28 -2.56
C LEU A 76 -28.47 -12.76 -3.32
N ARG A 77 -27.83 -13.81 -2.81
CA ARG A 77 -26.59 -14.38 -3.33
C ARG A 77 -26.78 -15.00 -4.71
N GLY A 78 -27.98 -15.51 -5.03
CA GLY A 78 -28.25 -16.24 -6.25
C GLY A 78 -27.58 -17.61 -6.31
N TYR A 79 -27.56 -18.18 -7.51
CA TYR A 79 -27.07 -19.55 -7.73
C TYR A 79 -25.71 -19.63 -8.41
N SER A 80 -25.14 -18.47 -8.78
CA SER A 80 -23.82 -18.40 -9.42
C SER A 80 -22.69 -18.26 -8.39
N VAL A 81 -21.46 -18.29 -8.92
CA VAL A 81 -20.30 -17.80 -8.19
C VAL A 81 -20.46 -16.30 -7.89
N VAL A 82 -19.91 -15.86 -6.77
CA VAL A 82 -19.91 -14.47 -6.35
C VAL A 82 -18.53 -13.87 -6.56
N VAL A 83 -18.47 -12.64 -7.08
CA VAL A 83 -17.22 -11.88 -7.19
C VAL A 83 -17.28 -10.56 -6.43
N PHE A 84 -16.14 -10.16 -5.88
CA PHE A 84 -15.97 -8.94 -5.12
C PHE A 84 -15.12 -7.93 -5.88
N ASN A 85 -15.56 -6.68 -5.96
CA ASN A 85 -14.79 -5.55 -6.46
C ASN A 85 -14.44 -4.62 -5.32
N LYS A 86 -13.16 -4.50 -4.99
CA LYS A 86 -12.69 -3.58 -3.94
C LYS A 86 -12.82 -2.13 -4.39
N VAL A 87 -13.47 -1.31 -3.57
CA VAL A 87 -13.75 0.10 -3.91
C VAL A 87 -13.17 1.07 -2.89
N PRO A 88 -12.82 2.30 -3.28
CA PRO A 88 -12.33 3.32 -2.36
C PRO A 88 -13.36 3.65 -1.28
N PHE A 89 -12.98 3.46 -0.04
CA PHE A 89 -13.74 3.81 1.15
C PHE A 89 -12.81 4.21 2.30
N MET A 90 -13.36 4.62 3.44
CA MET A 90 -12.55 4.96 4.61
C MET A 90 -11.86 3.74 5.22
N ASP A 91 -12.50 2.57 5.10
CA ASP A 91 -11.95 1.26 5.46
C ASP A 91 -12.23 0.25 4.33
N LEU A 92 -12.26 -1.03 4.59
CA LEU A 92 -12.44 -2.07 3.58
C LEU A 92 -13.89 -2.08 3.09
N MET A 93 -14.08 -2.00 1.77
CA MET A 93 -15.39 -2.09 1.13
C MET A 93 -15.31 -2.79 -0.22
N TYR A 94 -16.31 -3.62 -0.49
CA TYR A 94 -16.48 -4.34 -1.75
C TYR A 94 -17.85 -4.08 -2.36
N GLU A 95 -17.91 -3.91 -3.67
CA GLU A 95 -19.13 -4.19 -4.45
C GLU A 95 -19.23 -5.70 -4.59
N VAL A 96 -20.40 -6.23 -4.29
CA VAL A 96 -20.72 -7.65 -4.37
C VAL A 96 -21.52 -7.89 -5.65
N VAL A 97 -21.00 -8.76 -6.50
CA VAL A 97 -21.64 -9.11 -7.78
C VAL A 97 -22.08 -10.56 -7.73
N ALA A 98 -23.38 -10.78 -7.96
CA ALA A 98 -24.01 -12.09 -8.11
C ALA A 98 -24.94 -12.07 -9.32
N ASP A 99 -24.95 -13.16 -10.09
CA ASP A 99 -25.75 -13.30 -11.32
C ASP A 99 -25.58 -12.10 -12.29
N GLY A 100 -24.34 -11.58 -12.40
CA GLY A 100 -24.01 -10.44 -13.27
C GLY A 100 -24.55 -9.09 -12.81
N ARG A 101 -25.06 -8.97 -11.58
CA ARG A 101 -25.59 -7.72 -11.01
C ARG A 101 -24.82 -7.35 -9.73
N ILE A 102 -24.60 -6.06 -9.54
CA ILE A 102 -24.15 -5.55 -8.25
C ILE A 102 -25.34 -5.62 -7.30
N ILE A 103 -25.33 -6.56 -6.36
CA ILE A 103 -26.41 -6.76 -5.38
C ILE A 103 -26.29 -5.84 -4.17
N GLY A 104 -25.10 -5.30 -3.91
CA GLY A 104 -24.86 -4.36 -2.82
C GLY A 104 -23.39 -4.12 -2.57
N ARG A 105 -23.13 -3.51 -1.43
CA ARG A 105 -21.76 -3.22 -0.94
C ARG A 105 -21.57 -3.78 0.45
N LEU A 106 -20.61 -4.67 0.59
CA LEU A 106 -20.13 -5.17 1.88
C LEU A 106 -19.02 -4.25 2.36
N TYR A 107 -19.12 -3.71 3.58
CA TYR A 107 -18.11 -2.81 4.12
C TYR A 107 -17.90 -2.97 5.62
N TRP A 108 -16.68 -2.72 6.04
CA TRP A 108 -16.35 -2.63 7.46
C TRP A 108 -16.69 -1.24 7.99
N ASP A 109 -17.48 -1.18 9.07
CA ASP A 109 -17.75 0.06 9.78
C ASP A 109 -16.84 0.17 11.02
N PRO A 110 -15.81 1.05 11.01
CA PRO A 110 -14.87 1.16 12.11
C PRO A 110 -15.48 1.73 13.40
N GLN A 111 -16.68 2.30 13.35
CA GLN A 111 -17.38 2.81 14.53
C GLN A 111 -17.96 1.66 15.37
N VAL A 112 -18.68 0.76 14.72
CA VAL A 112 -19.33 -0.40 15.37
C VAL A 112 -18.46 -1.66 15.33
N GLU A 113 -17.31 -1.61 14.61
CA GLU A 113 -16.37 -2.73 14.42
C GLU A 113 -17.05 -4.00 13.90
N HIS A 114 -17.91 -3.82 12.90
CA HIS A 114 -18.67 -4.92 12.31
C HIS A 114 -18.77 -4.79 10.79
N TRP A 115 -18.90 -5.92 10.10
CA TRP A 115 -19.26 -5.95 8.69
C TRP A 115 -20.70 -5.52 8.53
N ARG A 116 -20.95 -4.68 7.51
CA ARG A 116 -22.27 -4.16 7.18
C ARG A 116 -22.53 -4.33 5.70
N PHE A 117 -23.81 -4.51 5.33
CA PHE A 117 -24.23 -4.67 3.94
C PHE A 117 -25.18 -3.55 3.53
N ARG A 118 -24.84 -2.85 2.44
CA ARG A 118 -25.69 -1.82 1.86
C ARG A 118 -26.28 -2.32 0.55
N PHE A 119 -27.58 -2.43 0.48
CA PHE A 119 -28.26 -2.89 -0.71
C PHE A 119 -28.10 -1.93 -1.91
N SER A 120 -27.94 -2.49 -3.12
CA SER A 120 -28.27 -1.86 -4.38
C SER A 120 -29.73 -2.16 -4.74
N TYR A 121 -30.25 -1.55 -5.81
CA TYR A 121 -31.60 -1.88 -6.27
C TYR A 121 -31.77 -3.37 -6.62
N PRO A 122 -30.90 -4.00 -7.45
CA PRO A 122 -31.02 -5.43 -7.73
C PRO A 122 -31.02 -6.31 -6.48
N GLY A 123 -30.20 -5.95 -5.48
CA GLY A 123 -30.13 -6.74 -4.25
C GLY A 123 -31.39 -6.61 -3.39
N ILE A 124 -31.86 -5.37 -3.15
CA ILE A 124 -33.04 -5.18 -2.31
C ILE A 124 -34.32 -5.73 -2.98
N ALA A 125 -34.45 -5.59 -4.30
CA ALA A 125 -35.59 -6.10 -5.05
C ALA A 125 -35.72 -7.62 -4.96
N ARG A 126 -34.63 -8.35 -4.89
CA ARG A 126 -34.64 -9.82 -4.71
C ARG A 126 -35.19 -10.27 -3.37
N VAL A 127 -34.99 -9.48 -2.33
CA VAL A 127 -35.32 -9.86 -0.93
C VAL A 127 -36.46 -9.02 -0.35
N TRP A 128 -37.05 -8.14 -1.15
CA TRP A 128 -38.00 -7.14 -0.69
C TRP A 128 -39.18 -7.70 0.11
N HIS A 129 -39.70 -8.82 -0.31
CA HIS A 129 -40.85 -9.49 0.34
C HIS A 129 -40.41 -10.61 1.32
N LEU A 130 -39.14 -10.90 1.42
CA LEU A 130 -38.59 -11.98 2.26
C LEU A 130 -38.05 -11.48 3.59
N GLU A 131 -37.65 -10.20 3.65
CA GLU A 131 -36.93 -9.66 4.78
C GLU A 131 -37.73 -8.54 5.50
N PRO A 132 -37.68 -8.52 6.84
CA PRO A 132 -38.35 -7.49 7.66
C PRO A 132 -37.53 -6.20 7.72
N LEU A 133 -37.11 -5.67 6.58
CA LEU A 133 -36.36 -4.41 6.53
C LEU A 133 -37.21 -3.24 7.09
N PRO A 134 -36.64 -2.39 7.96
CA PRO A 134 -37.33 -1.16 8.40
C PRO A 134 -37.67 -0.27 7.20
N ARG A 135 -38.90 0.15 7.07
CA ARG A 135 -39.43 0.90 5.90
C ARG A 135 -40.08 2.20 6.30
N ILE A 136 -39.82 3.24 5.52
CA ILE A 136 -40.54 4.52 5.60
C ILE A 136 -41.25 4.74 4.27
N LYS A 137 -42.61 4.86 4.34
CA LYS A 137 -43.43 5.13 3.19
C LYS A 137 -43.34 6.61 2.79
N VAL A 138 -43.14 6.87 1.50
CA VAL A 138 -42.98 8.20 0.96
C VAL A 138 -44.01 8.44 -0.14
N ASN A 139 -44.79 9.51 -0.03
CA ASN A 139 -45.70 9.91 -1.07
C ASN A 139 -44.96 10.51 -2.26
N GLY A 140 -44.77 9.72 -3.33
CA GLY A 140 -44.10 10.15 -4.54
C GLY A 140 -43.18 9.07 -5.12
N SER A 141 -42.30 9.48 -6.02
CA SER A 141 -41.36 8.61 -6.74
C SER A 141 -39.92 8.85 -6.30
N ALA A 142 -38.98 8.11 -6.87
CA ALA A 142 -37.54 8.34 -6.66
C ALA A 142 -37.11 9.80 -6.95
N LYS A 143 -37.84 10.54 -7.79
CA LYS A 143 -37.57 11.96 -8.07
C LYS A 143 -37.91 12.87 -6.89
N THR A 144 -38.79 12.47 -5.99
CA THR A 144 -39.17 13.23 -4.78
C THR A 144 -38.20 13.01 -3.64
N LEU A 145 -37.45 11.89 -3.62
CA LEU A 145 -36.37 11.65 -2.68
C LEU A 145 -35.10 12.46 -3.03
N LYS A 146 -34.85 13.52 -2.28
CA LYS A 146 -33.60 14.30 -2.45
C LYS A 146 -32.53 13.78 -1.49
N ARG A 147 -31.28 13.64 -1.94
CA ARG A 147 -30.13 13.08 -1.18
C ARG A 147 -29.88 13.71 0.19
N LYS A 148 -30.40 14.89 0.47
CA LYS A 148 -30.21 15.62 1.74
C LYS A 148 -31.51 15.71 2.56
N TRP A 149 -32.57 15.07 2.13
CA TRP A 149 -33.79 15.10 2.91
C TRP A 149 -33.63 14.29 4.19
N ILE A 150 -34.13 14.83 5.26
CA ILE A 150 -34.14 14.24 6.60
C ILE A 150 -35.55 13.90 6.92
N TYR A 151 -35.80 12.66 7.30
CA TYR A 151 -37.10 12.15 7.74
C TYR A 151 -37.07 11.90 9.23
N GLU A 152 -38.22 12.03 9.88
CA GLU A 152 -38.36 11.64 11.28
C GLU A 152 -38.15 10.13 11.42
N ASN A 153 -37.49 9.73 12.50
CA ASN A 153 -37.28 8.31 12.83
C ASN A 153 -38.54 7.76 13.52
N THR A 154 -39.63 7.63 12.77
CA THR A 154 -40.93 7.13 13.30
C THR A 154 -40.87 5.68 13.78
N LEU A 155 -39.83 4.95 13.43
CA LEU A 155 -39.62 3.54 13.81
C LEU A 155 -38.79 3.36 15.08
N GLY A 156 -38.33 4.46 15.70
CA GLY A 156 -37.51 4.39 16.93
C GLY A 156 -36.18 3.63 16.80
N LEU A 157 -35.62 3.57 15.59
CA LEU A 157 -34.43 2.79 15.31
C LEU A 157 -33.15 3.41 15.92
N PRO A 158 -32.16 2.60 16.28
CA PRO A 158 -30.91 3.09 16.86
C PRO A 158 -30.07 3.87 15.81
N PRO A 159 -29.17 4.75 16.27
CA PRO A 159 -28.22 5.46 15.43
C PRO A 159 -27.47 4.51 14.50
N GLY A 160 -27.35 4.88 13.21
CA GLY A 160 -26.68 4.09 12.19
C GLY A 160 -27.53 2.97 11.58
N ALA A 161 -28.73 2.68 12.09
CA ALA A 161 -29.61 1.68 11.49
C ALA A 161 -29.97 2.04 10.04
N GLN A 162 -29.99 1.05 9.18
CA GLN A 162 -30.41 1.18 7.79
C GLN A 162 -31.93 1.20 7.67
N VAL A 163 -32.47 2.05 6.81
CA VAL A 163 -33.89 2.19 6.55
C VAL A 163 -34.11 2.18 5.05
N ALA A 164 -35.07 1.40 4.58
CA ALA A 164 -35.52 1.44 3.20
C ALA A 164 -36.69 2.46 3.03
N PHE A 165 -36.69 3.16 1.91
CA PHE A 165 -37.83 4.01 1.50
C PHE A 165 -38.66 3.28 0.47
N GLU A 166 -39.98 3.27 0.65
CA GLU A 166 -40.95 2.70 -0.31
C GLU A 166 -41.91 3.75 -0.83
N ASP A 167 -42.42 3.55 -2.03
CA ASP A 167 -43.49 4.38 -2.59
C ASP A 167 -44.90 3.96 -2.10
N VAL A 168 -45.92 4.60 -2.65
CA VAL A 168 -47.31 4.31 -2.28
C VAL A 168 -47.75 2.91 -2.71
N GLU A 169 -47.08 2.35 -3.72
CA GLU A 169 -47.31 1.01 -4.25
C GLU A 169 -46.53 -0.07 -3.50
N GLY A 170 -45.65 0.35 -2.55
CA GLY A 170 -44.82 -0.55 -1.76
C GLY A 170 -43.50 -0.93 -2.42
N GLU A 171 -43.10 -0.22 -3.48
CA GLU A 171 -41.86 -0.50 -4.20
C GLU A 171 -40.64 0.25 -3.62
N PRO A 172 -39.41 -0.34 -3.61
CA PRO A 172 -38.25 0.30 -3.02
C PRO A 172 -37.77 1.52 -3.82
N LEU A 173 -37.70 2.68 -3.14
CA LEU A 173 -37.24 3.95 -3.70
C LEU A 173 -35.76 4.26 -3.39
N GLY A 174 -35.26 3.78 -2.27
CA GLY A 174 -33.92 4.13 -1.81
C GLY A 174 -33.57 3.59 -0.42
N ILE A 175 -32.40 3.92 0.04
CA ILE A 175 -31.86 3.55 1.36
C ILE A 175 -31.40 4.81 2.10
N GLY A 176 -31.69 4.87 3.39
CA GLY A 176 -31.17 5.86 4.34
C GLY A 176 -30.61 5.23 5.58
N TYR A 177 -30.12 6.09 6.46
CA TYR A 177 -29.58 5.71 7.78
C TYR A 177 -30.03 6.68 8.85
N VAL A 178 -30.25 6.18 10.05
CA VAL A 178 -30.48 7.01 11.23
C VAL A 178 -29.18 7.77 11.54
N HIS A 179 -29.27 9.11 11.52
CA HIS A 179 -28.11 9.96 11.76
C HIS A 179 -27.76 9.97 13.26
N PRO A 180 -26.49 9.72 13.63
CA PRO A 180 -26.08 9.56 15.02
C PRO A 180 -26.42 10.75 15.94
N GLU A 181 -26.21 11.98 15.44
CA GLU A 181 -26.37 13.19 16.23
C GLU A 181 -27.81 13.68 16.29
N SER A 182 -28.56 13.59 15.19
CA SER A 182 -29.91 14.13 15.11
C SER A 182 -31.01 13.11 15.39
N GLY A 183 -30.69 11.82 15.39
CA GLY A 183 -31.66 10.72 15.48
C GLY A 183 -32.63 10.61 14.28
N LYS A 184 -32.50 11.50 13.28
CA LYS A 184 -33.35 11.53 12.07
C LYS A 184 -32.78 10.64 10.96
N VAL A 185 -33.66 10.15 10.08
CA VAL A 185 -33.24 9.32 8.93
C VAL A 185 -32.81 10.20 7.77
N LYS A 186 -31.56 10.01 7.34
CA LYS A 186 -30.98 10.71 6.20
C LYS A 186 -30.94 9.81 4.98
N VAL A 187 -31.47 10.27 3.85
CA VAL A 187 -31.41 9.57 2.56
C VAL A 187 -29.96 9.48 2.11
N HIS A 188 -29.49 8.26 1.80
CA HIS A 188 -28.15 7.98 1.34
C HIS A 188 -28.11 7.60 -0.15
N THR A 189 -28.96 6.66 -0.56
CA THR A 189 -29.01 6.13 -1.92
C THR A 189 -30.43 6.25 -2.44
N ILE A 190 -30.57 6.76 -3.67
CA ILE A 190 -31.84 6.84 -4.39
C ILE A 190 -31.74 5.92 -5.59
N PHE A 191 -32.77 5.08 -5.79
CA PHE A 191 -32.82 4.14 -6.90
C PHE A 191 -33.42 4.81 -8.15
N TRP A 192 -32.62 5.66 -8.79
CA TRP A 192 -33.03 6.37 -10.04
C TRP A 192 -33.23 5.43 -11.22
N ARG A 193 -32.46 4.35 -11.26
CA ARG A 193 -32.58 3.28 -12.25
C ARG A 193 -32.93 2.00 -11.52
N ARG A 194 -33.92 1.33 -12.03
CA ARG A 194 -34.44 0.07 -11.51
C ARG A 194 -34.23 -1.01 -12.58
N PRO A 195 -32.97 -1.45 -12.84
CA PRO A 195 -32.74 -2.53 -13.79
C PRO A 195 -33.39 -3.79 -13.27
N GLU A 196 -33.86 -4.64 -14.17
CA GLU A 196 -34.41 -5.94 -13.79
C GLU A 196 -33.49 -6.63 -12.78
N PRO A 197 -34.03 -7.06 -11.65
CA PRO A 197 -33.28 -7.76 -10.62
C PRO A 197 -32.99 -9.20 -11.07
N TYR A 198 -32.19 -9.32 -12.14
CA TYR A 198 -31.90 -10.61 -12.72
C TYR A 198 -31.42 -11.59 -11.65
N ALA A 199 -32.13 -12.69 -11.50
CA ALA A 199 -31.78 -13.82 -10.67
C ALA A 199 -31.87 -15.07 -11.51
N SER A 200 -30.75 -15.61 -11.92
CA SER A 200 -30.68 -16.84 -12.68
C SER A 200 -31.08 -18.03 -11.81
N LYS A 201 -31.77 -19.02 -12.40
CA LYS A 201 -31.98 -20.32 -11.76
C LYS A 201 -30.84 -21.30 -12.07
N ARG A 202 -29.93 -20.92 -12.97
CA ARG A 202 -28.80 -21.74 -13.35
C ARG A 202 -27.69 -21.67 -12.29
N ARG A 203 -27.34 -22.81 -11.75
CA ARG A 203 -26.18 -22.94 -10.86
C ARG A 203 -24.89 -22.97 -11.67
N SER A 204 -23.86 -22.33 -11.16
CA SER A 204 -22.52 -22.38 -11.72
C SER A 204 -21.46 -22.52 -10.63
N THR A 205 -20.35 -23.13 -11.00
CA THR A 205 -19.19 -23.38 -10.13
C THR A 205 -17.95 -22.71 -10.69
N TRP A 206 -16.92 -22.58 -9.88
CA TRP A 206 -15.62 -22.08 -10.36
C TRP A 206 -15.00 -22.98 -11.43
N SER A 207 -15.31 -24.30 -11.42
CA SER A 207 -14.90 -25.20 -12.49
C SER A 207 -15.53 -24.82 -13.84
N ASP A 208 -16.81 -24.44 -13.84
CA ASP A 208 -17.51 -23.96 -15.04
C ASP A 208 -16.90 -22.66 -15.54
N VAL A 209 -16.57 -21.74 -14.61
CA VAL A 209 -15.91 -20.46 -14.95
C VAL A 209 -14.54 -20.70 -15.60
N ILE A 210 -13.71 -21.59 -15.03
CA ILE A 210 -12.39 -21.92 -15.59
C ILE A 210 -12.54 -22.45 -17.00
N LYS A 211 -13.42 -23.45 -17.20
CA LYS A 211 -13.65 -24.05 -18.50
C LYS A 211 -14.13 -23.04 -19.54
N ALA A 212 -15.03 -22.17 -19.16
CA ALA A 212 -15.57 -21.15 -20.06
C ALA A 212 -14.54 -20.06 -20.46
N ASN A 213 -13.55 -19.82 -19.58
CA ASN A 213 -12.49 -18.85 -19.83
C ASN A 213 -11.19 -19.47 -20.39
N ASP A 214 -11.19 -20.75 -20.81
CA ASP A 214 -9.98 -21.47 -21.22
C ASP A 214 -9.24 -20.78 -22.37
N TYR A 215 -9.94 -20.26 -23.37
CA TYR A 215 -9.37 -19.49 -24.45
C TYR A 215 -8.63 -18.22 -23.95
N TYR A 216 -9.24 -17.46 -23.02
CA TYR A 216 -8.63 -16.26 -22.48
C TYR A 216 -7.43 -16.58 -21.59
N LEU A 217 -7.50 -17.67 -20.82
CA LEU A 217 -6.40 -18.17 -20.02
C LEU A 217 -5.19 -18.53 -20.89
N TYR A 218 -5.42 -19.28 -21.97
CA TYR A 218 -4.39 -19.60 -22.93
C TYR A 218 -3.80 -18.35 -23.57
N TYR A 219 -4.64 -17.44 -24.07
CA TYR A 219 -4.22 -16.22 -24.72
C TYR A 219 -3.33 -15.35 -23.84
N HIS A 220 -3.76 -15.08 -22.61
CA HIS A 220 -3.01 -14.23 -21.69
C HIS A 220 -1.74 -14.89 -21.16
N SER A 221 -1.76 -16.20 -20.87
CA SER A 221 -0.56 -16.92 -20.43
C SER A 221 0.48 -17.03 -21.55
N ALA A 222 0.09 -17.36 -22.77
CA ALA A 222 1.01 -17.41 -23.92
C ALA A 222 1.71 -16.07 -24.17
N ARG A 223 0.98 -14.95 -24.05
CA ARG A 223 1.58 -13.59 -24.18
C ARG A 223 2.54 -13.28 -23.05
N ALA A 224 2.22 -13.64 -21.83
CA ALA A 224 3.09 -13.44 -20.68
C ALA A 224 4.37 -14.28 -20.79
N VAL A 225 4.25 -15.55 -21.17
CA VAL A 225 5.39 -16.46 -21.43
C VAL A 225 6.27 -15.91 -22.55
N LYS A 226 5.69 -15.50 -23.69
CA LYS A 226 6.44 -14.88 -24.79
C LYS A 226 7.18 -13.63 -24.34
N PHE A 227 6.55 -12.78 -23.53
CA PHE A 227 7.19 -11.56 -23.01
C PHE A 227 8.39 -11.91 -22.13
N ILE A 228 8.26 -12.88 -21.21
CA ILE A 228 9.35 -13.36 -20.37
C ILE A 228 10.51 -13.88 -21.21
N HIS A 229 10.22 -14.70 -22.22
CA HIS A 229 11.21 -15.28 -23.09
C HIS A 229 12.01 -14.22 -23.86
N VAL A 230 11.30 -13.29 -24.54
CA VAL A 230 11.94 -12.16 -25.25
C VAL A 230 12.81 -11.30 -24.35
N MET A 231 12.34 -11.03 -23.12
CA MET A 231 13.11 -10.23 -22.18
C MET A 231 14.34 -10.98 -21.63
N ASN A 232 14.23 -12.29 -21.41
CA ASN A 232 15.36 -13.12 -21.03
C ASN A 232 16.45 -13.14 -22.09
N GLU A 233 16.10 -13.33 -23.35
CA GLU A 233 17.07 -13.29 -24.47
C GLU A 233 17.74 -11.91 -24.62
N LYS A 234 16.96 -10.83 -24.54
CA LYS A 234 17.49 -9.47 -24.65
C LYS A 234 18.44 -9.08 -23.53
N VAL A 235 18.15 -9.50 -22.31
CA VAL A 235 18.92 -9.12 -21.12
C VAL A 235 20.11 -10.04 -20.94
N ASN A 236 19.98 -11.32 -21.23
CA ASN A 236 21.00 -12.37 -21.11
C ASN A 236 21.77 -12.32 -19.79
N LYS A 237 21.03 -12.31 -18.69
CA LYS A 237 21.51 -12.28 -17.31
C LYS A 237 20.77 -13.34 -16.47
N PRO A 238 21.25 -13.70 -15.28
CA PRO A 238 20.52 -14.58 -14.38
C PRO A 238 19.10 -14.09 -14.15
N VAL A 239 18.15 -15.03 -14.11
CA VAL A 239 16.75 -14.74 -13.90
C VAL A 239 16.35 -14.96 -12.45
N ILE A 240 15.72 -13.97 -11.86
CA ILE A 240 15.18 -13.99 -10.50
C ILE A 240 13.67 -13.84 -10.59
N VAL A 241 12.91 -14.51 -9.74
CA VAL A 241 11.50 -14.22 -9.50
C VAL A 241 11.32 -13.75 -8.07
N SER A 242 10.85 -12.50 -7.91
CA SER A 242 10.46 -11.99 -6.59
C SER A 242 9.17 -12.65 -6.13
N TYR A 243 9.27 -13.67 -5.26
CA TYR A 243 8.15 -14.44 -4.76
C TYR A 243 7.84 -14.10 -3.29
N SER A 244 6.70 -13.47 -3.06
CA SER A 244 6.26 -13.01 -1.73
C SER A 244 5.31 -13.96 -1.02
N GLY A 245 5.06 -15.16 -1.56
CA GLY A 245 4.02 -16.07 -1.07
C GLY A 245 2.60 -15.65 -1.49
N GLY A 246 2.45 -14.58 -2.25
CA GLY A 246 1.15 -14.10 -2.74
C GLY A 246 0.79 -14.63 -4.13
N LYS A 247 -0.51 -14.59 -4.46
CA LYS A 247 -1.09 -15.10 -5.71
C LYS A 247 -0.45 -14.53 -6.99
N ASP A 248 -0.18 -13.23 -6.99
CA ASP A 248 0.35 -12.55 -8.18
C ASP A 248 1.79 -12.96 -8.47
N SER A 249 2.60 -13.08 -7.43
CA SER A 249 3.98 -13.58 -7.55
C SER A 249 4.04 -15.10 -7.84
N LEU A 250 3.05 -15.86 -7.38
CA LEU A 250 2.89 -17.29 -7.72
C LEU A 250 2.61 -17.47 -9.23
N ALA A 251 1.69 -16.66 -9.77
CA ALA A 251 1.40 -16.68 -11.20
C ALA A 251 2.65 -16.29 -12.02
N ALA A 252 3.39 -15.25 -11.61
CA ALA A 252 4.62 -14.84 -12.28
C ALA A 252 5.72 -15.93 -12.23
N LEU A 253 5.85 -16.63 -11.09
CA LEU A 253 6.79 -17.75 -10.94
C LEU A 253 6.43 -18.89 -11.90
N ASN A 254 5.16 -19.31 -11.91
CA ASN A 254 4.74 -20.42 -12.78
C ASN A 254 4.86 -20.07 -14.27
N LEU A 255 4.52 -18.85 -14.69
CA LEU A 255 4.72 -18.36 -16.06
C LEU A 255 6.20 -18.37 -16.46
N THR A 256 7.11 -18.12 -15.52
CA THR A 256 8.55 -18.19 -15.76
C THR A 256 8.98 -19.63 -16.01
N LEU A 257 8.44 -20.58 -15.24
CA LEU A 257 8.67 -22.02 -15.47
C LEU A 257 8.06 -22.49 -16.79
N GLU A 258 6.86 -22.02 -17.15
CA GLU A 258 6.23 -22.31 -18.45
C GLU A 258 7.06 -21.74 -19.62
N ALA A 259 7.84 -20.66 -19.42
CA ALA A 259 8.79 -20.14 -20.39
C ALA A 259 10.08 -21.00 -20.51
N GLY A 260 10.18 -22.12 -19.82
CA GLY A 260 11.35 -23.01 -19.82
C GLY A 260 12.54 -22.48 -19.04
N ILE A 261 12.33 -21.47 -18.18
CA ILE A 261 13.39 -20.84 -17.40
C ILE A 261 13.34 -21.33 -15.96
N LYS A 262 14.48 -21.80 -15.44
CA LYS A 262 14.66 -22.15 -14.02
C LYS A 262 15.25 -20.95 -13.26
N PRO A 263 14.40 -20.13 -12.58
CA PRO A 263 14.85 -18.92 -11.93
C PRO A 263 15.40 -19.18 -10.52
N TYR A 264 16.17 -18.22 -9.99
CA TYR A 264 16.31 -18.05 -8.55
C TYR A 264 15.01 -17.48 -7.96
N VAL A 265 14.56 -18.03 -6.85
CA VAL A 265 13.38 -17.50 -6.14
C VAL A 265 13.85 -16.56 -5.05
N LEU A 266 13.47 -15.30 -5.13
CA LEU A 266 13.83 -14.27 -4.16
C LEU A 266 12.66 -14.03 -3.21
N PHE A 267 12.84 -14.42 -1.95
CA PHE A 267 11.92 -14.13 -0.86
C PHE A 267 12.48 -13.04 0.04
N ASN A 268 11.67 -12.05 0.34
CA ASN A 268 12.04 -11.03 1.31
C ASN A 268 11.35 -11.32 2.65
N ASP A 269 12.11 -11.89 3.57
CA ASP A 269 11.66 -12.07 4.93
C ASP A 269 11.79 -10.77 5.72
N THR A 270 10.66 -10.15 6.00
CA THR A 270 10.61 -8.86 6.71
C THR A 270 10.69 -8.97 8.23
N GLY A 271 10.66 -10.20 8.78
CA GLY A 271 10.57 -10.44 10.22
C GLY A 271 9.18 -10.17 10.81
N ILE A 272 8.22 -9.76 9.97
CA ILE A 272 6.82 -9.44 10.34
C ILE A 272 5.80 -10.04 9.35
N GLU A 273 6.16 -11.14 8.71
CA GLU A 273 5.24 -11.95 7.90
C GLU A 273 4.44 -12.91 8.78
N LEU A 274 3.28 -13.34 8.29
CA LEU A 274 2.53 -14.45 8.92
C LEU A 274 3.28 -15.78 8.69
N PRO A 275 3.27 -16.71 9.65
CA PRO A 275 4.00 -17.99 9.56
C PRO A 275 3.70 -18.78 8.28
N GLU A 276 2.42 -18.85 7.90
CA GLU A 276 1.95 -19.58 6.70
C GLU A 276 2.57 -19.03 5.40
N THR A 277 3.00 -17.77 5.40
CA THR A 277 3.68 -17.19 4.22
C THR A 277 5.05 -17.80 4.02
N ARG A 278 5.84 -17.95 5.08
CA ARG A 278 7.17 -18.58 5.04
C ARG A 278 7.05 -20.06 4.65
N GLU A 279 6.10 -20.77 5.28
CA GLU A 279 5.82 -22.18 4.98
C GLU A 279 5.40 -22.38 3.52
N SER A 280 4.51 -21.51 3.01
CA SER A 280 4.05 -21.57 1.62
C SER A 280 5.19 -21.33 0.63
N VAL A 281 6.10 -20.38 0.93
CA VAL A 281 7.27 -20.09 0.09
C VAL A 281 8.21 -21.31 0.08
N ALA A 282 8.56 -21.85 1.24
CA ALA A 282 9.45 -23.00 1.36
C ALA A 282 8.91 -24.21 0.61
N ARG A 283 7.65 -24.54 0.82
CA ARG A 283 6.98 -25.67 0.15
C ARG A 283 7.04 -25.57 -1.38
N ILE A 284 6.70 -24.40 -1.95
CA ILE A 284 6.68 -24.23 -3.42
C ILE A 284 8.08 -24.31 -4.01
N VAL A 285 9.07 -23.75 -3.33
CA VAL A 285 10.47 -23.81 -3.76
C VAL A 285 10.98 -25.25 -3.77
N GLU A 286 10.68 -26.02 -2.71
CA GLU A 286 11.02 -27.42 -2.59
C GLU A 286 10.32 -28.27 -3.65
N GLU A 287 8.99 -28.16 -3.80
CA GLU A 287 8.20 -28.89 -4.79
C GLU A 287 8.66 -28.66 -6.24
N LYS A 288 9.17 -27.46 -6.54
CA LYS A 288 9.67 -27.10 -7.88
C LYS A 288 11.18 -27.30 -8.04
N GLY A 289 11.90 -27.72 -7.02
CA GLY A 289 13.35 -27.91 -7.02
C GLY A 289 14.12 -26.65 -7.41
N LEU A 290 13.72 -25.49 -6.85
CA LEU A 290 14.31 -24.18 -7.16
C LEU A 290 15.29 -23.75 -6.07
N GLU A 291 16.19 -22.80 -6.40
CA GLU A 291 17.08 -22.19 -5.42
C GLU A 291 16.40 -20.98 -4.76
N LEU A 292 16.29 -21.00 -3.41
CA LEU A 292 15.73 -19.92 -2.61
C LEU A 292 16.81 -18.96 -2.14
N LEU A 293 16.64 -17.69 -2.47
CA LEU A 293 17.43 -16.57 -1.96
C LEU A 293 16.56 -15.80 -0.95
N VAL A 294 17.01 -15.75 0.31
CA VAL A 294 16.27 -15.05 1.37
C VAL A 294 16.96 -13.74 1.72
N ALA A 295 16.28 -12.63 1.44
CA ALA A 295 16.67 -11.31 1.94
C ALA A 295 16.06 -11.12 3.33
N ASP A 296 16.80 -11.52 4.36
CA ASP A 296 16.35 -11.53 5.74
C ASP A 296 16.60 -10.17 6.42
N ALA A 297 15.57 -9.60 7.00
CA ALA A 297 15.60 -8.38 7.82
C ALA A 297 15.83 -8.71 9.31
N GLY A 298 15.69 -9.96 9.73
CA GLY A 298 15.79 -10.37 11.12
C GLY A 298 14.83 -9.57 12.01
N ASP A 299 15.36 -9.02 13.10
CA ASP A 299 14.64 -8.20 14.08
C ASP A 299 14.74 -6.68 13.82
N ALA A 300 15.28 -6.28 12.65
CA ALA A 300 15.48 -4.85 12.32
C ALA A 300 14.21 -4.00 12.42
N PHE A 301 13.03 -4.57 12.11
CA PHE A 301 11.75 -3.88 12.28
C PHE A 301 11.52 -3.49 13.74
N TRP A 302 11.70 -4.44 14.66
CA TRP A 302 11.41 -4.24 16.08
C TRP A 302 12.36 -3.25 16.74
N ARG A 303 13.64 -3.26 16.36
CA ARG A 303 14.60 -2.22 16.79
C ARG A 303 14.25 -0.86 16.24
N ALA A 304 13.94 -0.80 14.95
CA ALA A 304 13.64 0.46 14.29
C ALA A 304 12.34 1.12 14.81
N VAL A 305 11.31 0.35 15.17
CA VAL A 305 10.06 0.91 15.68
C VAL A 305 10.24 1.60 17.03
N GLU A 306 11.14 1.12 17.88
CA GLU A 306 11.44 1.77 19.16
C GLU A 306 12.16 3.12 18.94
N ALA A 307 12.96 3.24 17.89
CA ALA A 307 13.68 4.46 17.56
C ALA A 307 12.83 5.48 16.77
N ILE A 308 12.03 5.01 15.80
CA ILE A 308 11.36 5.86 14.79
C ILE A 308 9.88 6.06 15.10
N GLY A 309 9.26 5.11 15.79
CA GLY A 309 7.82 5.04 16.01
C GLY A 309 7.09 4.18 14.97
N PRO A 310 5.80 3.92 15.19
CA PRO A 310 4.99 3.13 14.28
C PRO A 310 5.06 3.66 12.84
N PRO A 311 5.24 2.78 11.83
CA PRO A 311 5.25 3.22 10.43
C PRO A 311 3.88 3.69 9.98
N GLY A 312 3.82 4.61 9.01
CA GLY A 312 2.57 5.16 8.50
C GLY A 312 2.37 4.99 7.00
N LYS A 313 1.15 5.24 6.55
CA LYS A 313 0.80 5.29 5.12
C LYS A 313 1.60 6.37 4.39
N ASP A 314 1.90 7.45 5.06
CA ASP A 314 2.61 8.62 4.55
C ASP A 314 4.12 8.59 4.85
N TYR A 315 4.62 7.60 5.58
CA TYR A 315 6.04 7.48 5.92
C TYR A 315 6.44 6.02 6.16
N ARG A 316 6.44 5.22 5.11
CA ARG A 316 6.73 3.78 5.13
C ARG A 316 8.22 3.48 5.34
N TRP A 317 8.77 3.93 6.46
CA TRP A 317 10.16 3.63 6.81
C TRP A 317 10.41 2.11 6.91
N CYS A 318 9.39 1.35 7.33
CA CYS A 318 9.48 -0.11 7.43
C CYS A 318 9.92 -0.76 6.11
N CYS A 319 9.40 -0.32 4.96
CA CYS A 319 9.81 -0.88 3.67
C CYS A 319 11.29 -0.62 3.34
N LYS A 320 11.87 0.49 3.80
CA LYS A 320 13.32 0.75 3.63
C LYS A 320 14.13 -0.21 4.49
N VAL A 321 13.74 -0.40 5.75
CA VAL A 321 14.43 -1.23 6.74
C VAL A 321 14.34 -2.71 6.41
N THR A 322 13.10 -3.20 6.15
CA THR A 322 12.85 -4.64 6.08
C THR A 322 12.79 -5.21 4.67
N LYS A 323 12.75 -4.35 3.65
CA LYS A 323 12.71 -4.81 2.24
C LYS A 323 13.90 -4.30 1.46
N LEU A 324 14.00 -2.99 1.28
CA LEU A 324 15.00 -2.43 0.35
C LEU A 324 16.44 -2.65 0.82
N ALA A 325 16.73 -2.48 2.10
CA ALA A 325 18.09 -2.67 2.62
C ALA A 325 18.57 -4.13 2.54
N PRO A 326 17.81 -5.14 3.03
CA PRO A 326 18.22 -6.54 2.87
C PRO A 326 18.33 -6.97 1.41
N LEU A 327 17.35 -6.59 0.57
CA LEU A 327 17.37 -6.90 -0.87
C LEU A 327 18.57 -6.30 -1.57
N SER A 328 18.90 -5.03 -1.28
CA SER A 328 20.06 -4.37 -1.91
C SER A 328 21.37 -5.07 -1.59
N ARG A 329 21.57 -5.46 -0.33
CA ARG A 329 22.76 -6.20 0.08
C ARG A 329 22.86 -7.56 -0.61
N LEU A 330 21.83 -8.36 -0.52
CA LEU A 330 21.79 -9.69 -1.12
C LEU A 330 22.01 -9.66 -2.64
N LEU A 331 21.33 -8.76 -3.34
CA LEU A 331 21.41 -8.72 -4.80
C LEU A 331 22.69 -8.06 -5.30
N GLN A 332 23.30 -7.15 -4.55
CA GLN A 332 24.63 -6.62 -4.87
C GLN A 332 25.73 -7.68 -4.70
N GLU A 333 25.60 -8.54 -3.69
CA GLU A 333 26.52 -9.63 -3.42
C GLU A 333 26.39 -10.76 -4.45
N ARG A 334 25.16 -11.21 -4.71
CA ARG A 334 24.89 -12.39 -5.56
C ARG A 334 24.91 -12.07 -7.06
N PHE A 335 24.53 -10.86 -7.45
CA PHE A 335 24.38 -10.42 -8.85
C PHE A 335 25.02 -9.04 -9.09
N PRO A 336 26.35 -8.90 -8.86
CA PRO A 336 27.05 -7.63 -9.05
C PRO A 336 26.94 -7.12 -10.50
N ASP A 337 26.94 -8.04 -11.47
CA ASP A 337 26.82 -7.75 -12.90
C ASP A 337 25.38 -7.57 -13.38
N GLY A 338 24.41 -7.67 -12.46
CA GLY A 338 22.99 -7.49 -12.72
C GLY A 338 22.22 -8.79 -12.96
N ALA A 339 20.90 -8.66 -12.97
CA ALA A 339 19.94 -9.74 -13.22
C ALA A 339 18.63 -9.23 -13.82
N LEU A 340 17.86 -10.14 -14.41
CA LEU A 340 16.48 -9.92 -14.80
C LEU A 340 15.57 -10.39 -13.67
N ASN A 341 14.80 -9.47 -13.06
CA ASN A 341 13.89 -9.80 -11.97
C ASN A 341 12.44 -9.75 -12.46
N ILE A 342 11.74 -10.86 -12.33
CA ILE A 342 10.34 -11.01 -12.67
C ILE A 342 9.49 -10.74 -11.44
N VAL A 343 8.54 -9.80 -11.54
CA VAL A 343 7.74 -9.32 -10.42
C VAL A 343 6.26 -9.49 -10.72
N GLY A 344 5.53 -10.09 -9.80
CA GLY A 344 4.07 -10.23 -9.86
C GLY A 344 3.34 -8.93 -9.53
N GLN A 345 3.64 -7.84 -10.23
CA GLN A 345 2.99 -6.54 -10.06
C GLN A 345 1.83 -6.37 -11.04
N ARG A 346 0.72 -5.73 -10.58
CA ARG A 346 -0.44 -5.44 -11.44
C ARG A 346 -0.83 -3.97 -11.38
N ALA A 347 -1.28 -3.43 -12.51
CA ALA A 347 -1.67 -2.02 -12.62
C ALA A 347 -2.90 -1.65 -11.76
N TYR A 348 -3.76 -2.62 -11.48
CA TYR A 348 -5.00 -2.41 -10.73
C TYR A 348 -4.84 -2.33 -9.21
N GLU A 349 -3.64 -2.56 -8.68
CA GLU A 349 -3.41 -2.58 -7.22
C GLU A 349 -3.27 -1.19 -6.60
N SER A 350 -2.77 -0.21 -7.37
CA SER A 350 -2.65 1.19 -6.92
C SER A 350 -2.42 2.13 -8.10
N LEU A 351 -2.75 3.43 -7.92
CA LEU A 351 -2.50 4.45 -8.94
C LEU A 351 -1.02 4.56 -9.34
N ASP A 352 -0.11 4.38 -8.39
CA ASP A 352 1.33 4.39 -8.67
C ASP A 352 1.73 3.22 -9.58
N ARG A 353 1.17 2.01 -9.33
CA ARG A 353 1.42 0.84 -10.17
C ARG A 353 0.74 0.94 -11.53
N ALA A 354 -0.43 1.57 -11.60
CA ALA A 354 -1.12 1.84 -12.86
C ALA A 354 -0.34 2.78 -13.78
N ARG A 355 0.48 3.67 -13.19
CA ARG A 355 1.35 4.62 -13.91
C ARG A 355 2.77 4.08 -14.14
N SER A 356 3.14 2.98 -13.49
CA SER A 356 4.45 2.37 -13.63
C SER A 356 4.58 1.65 -14.96
N PRO A 357 5.73 1.74 -15.64
CA PRO A 357 5.98 0.97 -16.84
C PRO A 357 6.05 -0.54 -16.52
N ARG A 358 5.88 -1.35 -17.55
CA ARG A 358 5.98 -2.81 -17.45
C ARG A 358 7.42 -3.31 -17.26
N VAL A 359 8.39 -2.48 -17.62
CA VAL A 359 9.84 -2.70 -17.50
C VAL A 359 10.44 -1.50 -16.78
N TRP A 360 11.16 -1.73 -15.68
CA TRP A 360 11.73 -0.63 -14.89
C TRP A 360 12.97 -1.03 -14.10
N ARG A 361 13.75 -0.04 -13.65
CA ARG A 361 14.82 -0.22 -12.68
C ARG A 361 14.48 0.46 -11.35
N ASN A 362 14.91 -0.15 -10.26
CA ASN A 362 14.78 0.45 -8.93
C ASN A 362 16.04 1.25 -8.60
N ARG A 363 15.88 2.45 -8.06
CA ARG A 363 17.01 3.30 -7.64
C ARG A 363 17.94 2.66 -6.61
N TRP A 364 17.42 1.75 -5.79
CA TRP A 364 18.21 0.99 -4.82
C TRP A 364 19.01 -0.15 -5.45
N LEU A 365 18.58 -0.60 -6.62
CA LEU A 365 19.08 -1.76 -7.34
C LEU A 365 19.17 -1.44 -8.84
N PRO A 366 20.02 -0.45 -9.22
CA PRO A 366 20.07 0.00 -10.61
C PRO A 366 20.60 -1.07 -11.57
N GLN A 367 21.35 -2.07 -11.08
CA GLN A 367 21.83 -3.20 -11.86
C GLN A 367 20.73 -4.22 -12.18
N ILE A 368 19.63 -4.22 -11.45
CA ILE A 368 18.53 -5.16 -11.64
C ILE A 368 17.48 -4.56 -12.57
N LEU A 369 17.19 -5.26 -13.67
CA LEU A 369 16.06 -4.92 -14.54
C LEU A 369 14.82 -5.68 -14.07
N ASN A 370 13.76 -4.95 -13.74
CA ASN A 370 12.50 -5.55 -13.32
C ASN A 370 11.51 -5.57 -14.48
N ILE A 371 10.77 -6.69 -14.60
CA ILE A 371 9.67 -6.84 -15.55
C ILE A 371 8.41 -7.37 -14.85
N SER A 372 7.24 -6.95 -15.33
CA SER A 372 5.96 -7.50 -14.89
C SER A 372 5.21 -8.15 -16.04
N PRO A 373 5.22 -9.49 -16.14
CA PRO A 373 4.49 -10.20 -17.20
C PRO A 373 2.97 -10.09 -17.05
N ILE A 374 2.48 -9.90 -15.83
CA ILE A 374 1.06 -9.84 -15.48
C ILE A 374 0.56 -8.41 -15.17
N GLN A 375 1.25 -7.37 -15.65
CA GLN A 375 0.92 -5.96 -15.36
C GLN A 375 -0.56 -5.62 -15.56
N TYR A 376 -1.19 -6.17 -16.58
CA TYR A 376 -2.58 -5.91 -16.97
C TYR A 376 -3.54 -7.06 -16.68
N TRP A 377 -3.16 -8.01 -15.83
CA TRP A 377 -4.05 -9.07 -15.39
C TRP A 377 -4.96 -8.59 -14.25
N THR A 378 -6.27 -8.83 -14.38
CA THR A 378 -7.20 -8.64 -13.28
C THR A 378 -7.04 -9.74 -12.23
N GLN A 379 -7.53 -9.53 -11.01
CA GLN A 379 -7.50 -10.59 -9.98
C GLN A 379 -8.27 -11.84 -10.43
N LEU A 380 -9.38 -11.65 -11.15
CA LEU A 380 -10.15 -12.79 -11.70
C LEU A 380 -9.24 -13.64 -12.60
N LEU A 381 -8.53 -13.02 -13.56
CA LEU A 381 -7.63 -13.76 -14.45
C LEU A 381 -6.52 -14.48 -13.68
N VAL A 382 -5.92 -13.83 -12.68
CA VAL A 382 -4.87 -14.44 -11.84
C VAL A 382 -5.40 -15.67 -11.11
N TRP A 383 -6.59 -15.59 -10.50
CA TRP A 383 -7.17 -16.72 -9.78
C TRP A 383 -7.57 -17.87 -10.70
N LEU A 384 -8.19 -17.56 -11.84
CA LEU A 384 -8.55 -18.60 -12.82
C LEU A 384 -7.29 -19.30 -13.37
N TYR A 385 -6.19 -18.55 -13.61
CA TYR A 385 -4.91 -19.14 -13.99
C TYR A 385 -4.36 -20.06 -12.89
N ILE A 386 -4.30 -19.62 -11.64
CA ILE A 386 -3.82 -20.43 -10.51
C ILE A 386 -4.62 -21.74 -10.41
N TRP A 387 -5.93 -21.68 -10.45
CA TRP A 387 -6.80 -22.82 -10.33
C TRP A 387 -6.75 -23.75 -11.55
N SER A 388 -6.68 -23.20 -12.77
CA SER A 388 -6.55 -24.00 -13.99
C SER A 388 -5.25 -24.82 -14.03
N ARG A 389 -4.18 -24.30 -13.43
CA ARG A 389 -2.88 -24.97 -13.28
C ARG A 389 -2.75 -25.75 -11.98
N ARG A 390 -3.79 -25.76 -11.12
CA ARG A 390 -3.80 -26.42 -9.80
C ARG A 390 -2.59 -26.02 -8.95
N LEU A 391 -2.20 -24.74 -8.99
CA LEU A 391 -1.04 -24.27 -8.25
C LEU A 391 -1.34 -24.22 -6.74
N PRO A 392 -0.40 -24.65 -5.88
CA PRO A 392 -0.54 -24.58 -4.45
C PRO A 392 -0.37 -23.10 -3.98
N TYR A 393 -1.47 -22.42 -3.73
CA TYR A 393 -1.45 -21.06 -3.21
C TYR A 393 -1.47 -21.01 -1.68
N ASN A 394 -1.16 -19.83 -1.13
CA ASN A 394 -1.13 -19.60 0.30
C ASN A 394 -2.53 -19.79 0.94
N PRO A 395 -2.68 -20.65 1.97
CA PRO A 395 -3.98 -20.96 2.58
C PRO A 395 -4.64 -19.76 3.28
N LEU A 396 -3.92 -18.70 3.56
CA LEU A 396 -4.46 -17.48 4.15
C LEU A 396 -5.57 -16.85 3.29
N TYR A 397 -5.57 -17.04 1.98
CA TYR A 397 -6.66 -16.56 1.12
C TYR A 397 -8.00 -17.22 1.46
N GLU A 398 -8.00 -18.55 1.73
CA GLU A 398 -9.20 -19.27 2.18
C GLU A 398 -9.65 -18.82 3.57
N ARG A 399 -8.72 -18.36 4.40
CA ARG A 399 -8.98 -17.83 5.72
C ARG A 399 -9.37 -16.35 5.74
N GLY A 400 -9.62 -15.73 4.57
CA GLY A 400 -10.17 -14.38 4.46
C GLY A 400 -9.16 -13.25 4.35
N PHE A 401 -7.88 -13.55 4.10
CA PHE A 401 -6.90 -12.51 3.77
C PHE A 401 -7.02 -12.10 2.30
N ASP A 402 -7.24 -10.82 2.05
CA ASP A 402 -7.39 -10.27 0.69
C ASP A 402 -6.02 -10.14 -0.02
N ARG A 403 -4.96 -10.02 0.76
CA ARG A 403 -3.58 -9.94 0.30
C ARG A 403 -2.63 -10.56 1.31
N ILE A 404 -1.50 -11.08 0.81
CA ILE A 404 -0.41 -11.59 1.63
C ILE A 404 0.66 -10.51 1.79
N GLY A 405 1.18 -10.35 3.01
CA GLY A 405 2.23 -9.39 3.36
C GLY A 405 2.35 -9.18 4.86
N CYS A 406 3.11 -8.17 5.29
CA CYS A 406 3.32 -7.87 6.71
C CYS A 406 2.00 -7.75 7.47
N PHE A 407 1.84 -8.48 8.58
CA PHE A 407 0.57 -8.57 9.33
C PHE A 407 0.09 -7.22 9.92
N MET A 408 1.03 -6.32 10.21
CA MET A 408 0.73 -4.99 10.75
C MET A 408 0.94 -3.85 9.73
N CYS A 409 0.91 -4.15 8.43
CA CYS A 409 1.19 -3.18 7.38
C CYS A 409 0.37 -1.88 7.54
N PRO A 410 0.97 -0.69 7.66
CA PRO A 410 0.21 0.56 7.86
C PRO A 410 -0.71 0.89 6.68
N ALA A 411 -0.48 0.30 5.50
CA ALA A 411 -1.36 0.44 4.34
C ALA A 411 -2.60 -0.44 4.40
N ALA A 412 -2.68 -1.39 5.34
CA ALA A 412 -3.84 -2.23 5.56
C ALA A 412 -5.03 -1.44 6.15
N PHE A 413 -6.18 -2.07 6.21
CA PHE A 413 -7.42 -1.52 6.77
C PHE A 413 -7.65 -2.01 8.20
N THR A 414 -8.52 -1.33 8.97
CA THR A 414 -8.80 -1.77 10.35
C THR A 414 -9.49 -3.13 10.37
N ALA A 415 -10.32 -3.43 9.37
CA ALA A 415 -10.89 -4.76 9.18
C ALA A 415 -9.82 -5.87 9.07
N GLU A 416 -8.71 -5.60 8.35
CA GLU A 416 -7.62 -6.56 8.21
C GLU A 416 -6.88 -6.75 9.54
N TYR A 417 -6.72 -5.71 10.36
CA TYR A 417 -6.10 -5.82 11.69
C TYR A 417 -6.96 -6.63 12.65
N ARG A 418 -8.28 -6.42 12.66
CA ARG A 418 -9.19 -7.23 13.47
C ARG A 418 -9.11 -8.70 13.06
N HIS A 419 -9.00 -8.94 11.77
CA HIS A 419 -8.84 -10.29 11.27
C HIS A 419 -7.51 -10.95 11.67
N VAL A 420 -6.40 -10.18 11.69
CA VAL A 420 -5.12 -10.66 12.26
C VAL A 420 -5.24 -10.91 13.76
N GLU A 421 -5.90 -10.03 14.49
CA GLU A 421 -6.14 -10.21 15.94
C GLU A 421 -6.91 -11.51 16.25
N GLU A 422 -7.92 -11.83 15.43
CA GLU A 422 -8.72 -13.05 15.55
C GLU A 422 -7.94 -14.33 15.21
N THR A 423 -7.15 -14.28 14.15
CA THR A 423 -6.45 -15.47 13.62
C THR A 423 -5.06 -15.68 14.21
N HIS A 424 -4.36 -14.60 14.61
CA HIS A 424 -2.99 -14.59 15.11
C HIS A 424 -2.86 -13.68 16.34
N PRO A 425 -3.56 -13.98 17.45
CA PRO A 425 -3.67 -13.09 18.62
C PRO A 425 -2.32 -12.78 19.26
N ASP A 426 -1.36 -13.70 19.24
CA ASP A 426 -0.02 -13.48 19.83
C ASP A 426 0.79 -12.46 19.07
N LEU A 427 0.78 -12.53 17.73
CA LEU A 427 1.45 -11.55 16.88
C LEU A 427 0.81 -10.18 17.04
N TRP A 428 -0.53 -10.13 17.11
CA TRP A 428 -1.24 -8.87 17.30
C TRP A 428 -0.95 -8.26 18.67
N ARG A 429 -0.98 -9.03 19.75
CA ARG A 429 -0.63 -8.56 21.11
C ARG A 429 0.77 -7.95 21.17
N LYS A 430 1.75 -8.59 20.53
CA LYS A 430 3.12 -8.03 20.45
C LYS A 430 3.12 -6.65 19.78
N TRP A 431 2.42 -6.50 18.67
CA TRP A 431 2.32 -5.22 17.96
C TRP A 431 1.52 -4.18 18.75
N GLU A 432 0.39 -4.56 19.29
CA GLU A 432 -0.46 -3.67 20.08
C GLU A 432 0.28 -3.14 21.33
N GLY A 433 1.11 -3.98 21.97
CA GLY A 433 1.99 -3.55 23.06
C GLY A 433 2.96 -2.43 22.65
N VAL A 434 3.51 -2.49 21.45
CA VAL A 434 4.33 -1.39 20.90
C VAL A 434 3.49 -0.12 20.73
N LEU A 435 2.28 -0.26 20.22
CA LEU A 435 1.40 0.90 19.99
C LEU A 435 1.00 1.58 21.29
N TRP A 436 0.73 0.81 22.35
CA TRP A 436 0.41 1.35 23.69
C TRP A 436 1.59 2.12 24.28
N ARG A 437 2.82 1.60 24.24
CA ARG A 437 4.02 2.33 24.69
C ARG A 437 4.21 3.63 23.92
N TRP A 438 3.95 3.62 22.61
CA TRP A 438 4.04 4.84 21.80
C TRP A 438 2.92 5.83 22.08
N ALA A 439 1.68 5.37 22.34
CA ALA A 439 0.59 6.23 22.77
C ALA A 439 0.93 6.98 24.07
N GLU A 440 1.46 6.27 25.07
CA GLU A 440 1.96 6.86 26.31
C GLU A 440 3.09 7.86 26.07
N ARG A 441 4.10 7.47 25.25
CA ARG A 441 5.25 8.33 24.92
C ARG A 441 4.83 9.67 24.28
N ILE A 442 3.81 9.67 23.44
CA ILE A 442 3.28 10.90 22.83
C ILE A 442 2.21 11.59 23.68
N GLY A 443 2.00 11.14 24.91
CA GLY A 443 1.10 11.73 25.89
C GLY A 443 -0.38 11.58 25.54
N LEU A 444 -0.76 10.44 24.94
CA LEU A 444 -2.16 10.05 24.80
C LEU A 444 -2.59 9.22 25.99
N GLU A 445 -3.75 9.53 26.54
CA GLU A 445 -4.30 8.86 27.74
C GLU A 445 -5.76 8.48 27.54
N GLY A 446 -6.23 7.50 28.29
CA GLY A 446 -7.63 7.08 28.36
C GLY A 446 -8.25 6.79 26.99
N PRO A 447 -9.44 7.34 26.71
CA PRO A 447 -10.14 7.10 25.44
C PRO A 447 -9.35 7.49 24.19
N SER A 448 -8.53 8.55 24.28
CA SER A 448 -7.71 9.03 23.15
C SER A 448 -6.64 8.02 22.77
N ALA A 449 -5.97 7.42 23.73
CA ALA A 449 -4.99 6.35 23.50
C ALA A 449 -5.67 5.12 22.90
N THR A 450 -6.81 4.71 23.47
CA THR A 450 -7.60 3.59 22.95
C THR A 450 -8.00 3.79 21.49
N LEU A 451 -8.55 4.95 21.15
CA LEU A 451 -8.94 5.26 19.79
C LEU A 451 -7.73 5.31 18.84
N TRP A 452 -6.59 5.88 19.30
CA TRP A 452 -5.38 5.94 18.48
C TRP A 452 -4.84 4.54 18.16
N VAL A 453 -4.78 3.65 19.14
CA VAL A 453 -4.34 2.25 19.01
C VAL A 453 -5.35 1.44 18.21
N ARG A 454 -6.58 1.32 18.71
CA ARG A 454 -7.59 0.37 18.23
C ARG A 454 -8.22 0.76 16.90
N LYS A 455 -8.38 2.05 16.61
CA LYS A 455 -8.93 2.54 15.32
C LYS A 455 -7.84 2.86 14.30
N GLY A 456 -6.58 2.55 14.58
CA GLY A 456 -5.48 2.63 13.63
C GLY A 456 -5.11 4.06 13.22
N LEU A 457 -5.28 5.06 14.10
CA LEU A 457 -4.85 6.44 13.84
C LEU A 457 -3.34 6.62 13.81
N TRP A 458 -2.59 5.68 14.41
CA TRP A 458 -1.14 5.58 14.33
C TRP A 458 -0.60 5.47 12.89
N ARG A 459 -1.43 5.03 11.95
CA ARG A 459 -1.06 4.84 10.53
C ARG A 459 -0.73 6.12 9.77
N TRP A 460 -0.85 7.28 10.39
CA TRP A 460 -0.49 8.57 9.78
C TRP A 460 0.26 9.45 10.75
N LEU A 461 1.45 9.86 10.36
CA LEU A 461 2.20 10.89 11.07
C LEU A 461 1.60 12.28 10.77
N THR A 462 1.37 12.58 9.48
CA THR A 462 0.83 13.87 9.06
C THR A 462 -0.69 13.97 9.25
N PRO A 463 -1.26 15.19 9.30
CA PRO A 463 -2.72 15.39 9.32
C PRO A 463 -3.34 15.13 7.93
N ALA A 464 -3.21 13.90 7.43
CA ALA A 464 -3.76 13.48 6.15
C ALA A 464 -5.30 13.55 6.11
N PRO A 465 -5.92 13.87 4.96
CA PRO A 465 -7.39 13.92 4.83
C PRO A 465 -8.08 12.61 5.24
N GLN A 466 -7.45 11.47 4.99
CA GLN A 466 -7.97 10.15 5.40
C GLN A 466 -7.98 10.00 6.93
N LYS A 467 -6.91 10.44 7.61
CA LYS A 467 -6.85 10.49 9.07
C LYS A 467 -7.99 11.35 9.65
N GLY A 468 -8.19 12.55 9.07
CA GLY A 468 -9.24 13.46 9.51
C GLY A 468 -10.67 12.90 9.28
N ARG A 469 -10.90 12.18 8.19
CA ARG A 469 -12.19 11.51 7.94
C ARG A 469 -12.46 10.40 8.97
N LEU A 470 -11.47 9.57 9.22
CA LEU A 470 -11.59 8.49 10.22
C LEU A 470 -11.79 9.08 11.62
N ALA A 471 -10.97 10.05 12.03
CA ALA A 471 -11.09 10.70 13.33
C ALA A 471 -12.47 11.30 13.57
N ARG A 472 -13.02 12.07 12.60
CA ARG A 472 -14.39 12.57 12.70
C ARG A 472 -15.43 11.47 12.83
N ARG A 473 -15.27 10.37 12.07
CA ARG A 473 -16.21 9.24 12.13
C ARG A 473 -16.26 8.58 13.49
N ILE A 474 -15.13 8.50 14.18
CA ILE A 474 -15.01 7.87 15.51
C ILE A 474 -15.07 8.86 16.67
N GLY A 475 -15.36 10.16 16.41
CA GLY A 475 -15.52 11.18 17.43
C GLY A 475 -14.19 11.65 18.07
N LEU A 476 -13.05 11.48 17.40
CA LEU A 476 -11.75 11.94 17.94
C LEU A 476 -11.32 13.25 17.32
N ASN A 477 -10.94 14.22 18.15
CA ASN A 477 -10.21 15.41 17.73
C ASN A 477 -8.70 15.08 17.66
N ILE A 478 -8.08 15.28 16.48
CA ILE A 478 -6.66 14.94 16.28
C ILE A 478 -5.72 15.94 16.97
N GLY A 479 -6.24 17.08 17.43
CA GLY A 479 -5.45 18.09 18.10
C GLY A 479 -4.48 18.87 17.22
N ASP A 480 -3.59 19.62 17.85
CA ASP A 480 -2.53 20.41 17.20
C ASP A 480 -1.39 19.51 16.72
N TRP A 481 -1.16 19.50 15.41
CA TRP A 481 -0.11 18.69 14.79
C TRP A 481 1.31 19.07 15.26
N LYS A 482 1.54 20.33 15.64
CA LYS A 482 2.85 20.78 16.15
C LYS A 482 3.15 20.13 17.49
N SER A 483 2.17 20.14 18.41
CA SER A 483 2.28 19.45 19.70
C SER A 483 2.51 17.96 19.51
N TYR A 484 1.78 17.31 18.59
CA TYR A 484 1.95 15.91 18.25
C TYR A 484 3.36 15.59 17.75
N TYR A 485 3.92 16.40 16.84
CA TYR A 485 5.28 16.22 16.32
C TYR A 485 6.35 16.44 17.39
N LYS A 486 6.20 17.44 18.25
CA LYS A 486 7.13 17.67 19.38
C LYS A 486 7.18 16.50 20.35
N LYS A 487 6.05 15.82 20.59
CA LYS A 487 5.98 14.67 21.47
C LYS A 487 6.48 13.38 20.79
N TRP A 488 6.43 13.32 19.47
CA TRP A 488 6.88 12.13 18.72
C TRP A 488 8.39 11.88 18.81
N LEU A 489 9.17 12.94 18.81
CA LEU A 489 10.63 12.87 18.83
C LEU A 489 11.25 13.37 20.14
N ARG A 490 12.30 12.68 20.57
CA ARG A 490 13.21 13.14 21.63
C ARG A 490 14.66 12.89 21.21
N PRO A 491 15.53 13.91 21.31
CA PRO A 491 15.22 15.30 21.69
C PRO A 491 14.29 15.97 20.68
N SER A 492 13.53 16.98 21.13
CA SER A 492 12.63 17.78 20.29
C SER A 492 13.28 19.09 19.87
N LEU A 493 12.84 19.65 18.74
CA LEU A 493 13.32 20.94 18.25
C LEU A 493 12.63 22.10 19.02
N LYS A 494 13.42 22.87 19.79
CA LYS A 494 12.98 24.08 20.47
C LYS A 494 12.95 25.29 19.56
N TYR A 495 14.03 25.46 18.80
CA TYR A 495 14.24 26.65 17.98
C TYR A 495 14.89 26.28 16.65
N PHE A 496 14.52 27.01 15.58
CA PHE A 496 15.19 26.94 14.29
C PHE A 496 15.05 28.26 13.55
N ALA A 497 16.17 28.83 13.15
CA ALA A 497 16.21 30.00 12.29
C ALA A 497 17.33 29.86 11.27
N TYR A 498 17.16 30.50 10.11
CA TYR A 498 18.17 30.57 9.07
C TYR A 498 18.06 31.88 8.27
N GLY A 499 19.17 32.32 7.71
CA GLY A 499 19.30 33.58 6.95
C GLY A 499 20.75 33.83 6.59
N GLU A 500 21.44 34.75 7.31
CA GLU A 500 22.90 34.98 7.21
C GLU A 500 23.74 33.86 7.86
N GLY A 501 23.11 32.84 8.39
CA GLY A 501 23.59 31.61 8.97
C GLY A 501 22.41 30.73 9.27
N ALA A 502 22.60 29.70 10.11
CA ALA A 502 21.50 28.94 10.66
C ALA A 502 21.77 28.57 12.11
N ARG A 503 20.70 28.49 12.92
CA ARG A 503 20.74 28.02 14.31
C ARG A 503 19.61 27.07 14.58
N ALA A 504 19.93 25.93 15.18
CA ALA A 504 18.96 24.95 15.67
C ALA A 504 19.23 24.66 17.13
N GLU A 505 18.17 24.52 17.96
CA GLU A 505 18.29 24.16 19.36
C GLU A 505 17.35 23.00 19.69
N LEU A 506 17.86 22.05 20.47
CA LEU A 506 17.14 20.89 20.96
C LEU A 506 16.80 21.07 22.45
N ASP A 507 15.83 20.28 22.95
CA ASP A 507 15.46 20.28 24.38
C ASP A 507 16.40 19.42 25.24
N GLU A 508 17.09 18.47 24.63
CA GLU A 508 18.07 17.59 25.29
C GLU A 508 19.30 17.45 24.38
N PRO A 509 20.52 17.32 24.93
CA PRO A 509 21.73 17.20 24.11
C PRO A 509 21.87 15.82 23.49
N LEU A 510 22.47 15.80 22.29
CA LEU A 510 22.96 14.62 21.61
C LEU A 510 24.48 14.49 21.77
N PRO A 511 25.05 13.28 21.77
CA PRO A 511 26.50 13.08 21.89
C PRO A 511 27.27 13.79 20.78
N VAL A 512 28.38 14.45 21.10
CA VAL A 512 29.22 15.17 20.13
C VAL A 512 29.93 14.18 19.18
N GLU A 513 30.22 12.98 19.66
CA GLU A 513 30.76 11.85 18.87
C GLU A 513 29.84 11.52 17.68
N SER A 514 28.57 11.82 17.80
CA SER A 514 27.59 11.63 16.72
C SER A 514 27.94 12.38 15.44
N ILE A 515 28.65 13.50 15.57
CA ILE A 515 29.16 14.27 14.44
C ILE A 515 30.58 13.84 14.08
N GLU A 516 31.42 13.60 15.08
CA GLU A 516 32.83 13.23 14.89
C GLU A 516 32.97 11.99 14.00
N ASP A 517 32.20 10.95 14.22
CA ASP A 517 32.21 9.69 13.45
C ASP A 517 31.77 9.84 11.98
N GLN A 518 31.18 10.98 11.61
CA GLN A 518 30.46 11.06 10.31
C GLN A 518 30.56 12.43 9.61
N TYR A 519 31.24 13.42 10.18
CA TYR A 519 31.21 14.82 9.68
C TYR A 519 31.59 14.94 8.20
N THR A 520 32.45 14.07 7.71
CA THR A 520 32.88 14.04 6.30
C THR A 520 31.70 13.90 5.32
N VAL A 521 30.55 13.37 5.75
CA VAL A 521 29.34 13.31 4.92
C VAL A 521 28.81 14.70 4.56
N LEU A 522 29.02 15.72 5.40
CA LEU A 522 28.58 17.10 5.13
C LEU A 522 29.26 17.71 3.90
N GLY A 523 30.46 17.27 3.59
CA GLY A 523 31.30 17.77 2.49
C GLY A 523 32.76 17.77 2.87
N SER A 524 33.57 18.56 2.20
CA SER A 524 35.00 18.72 2.50
C SER A 524 35.21 19.54 3.77
N PHE A 525 34.63 19.12 4.88
CA PHE A 525 34.85 19.68 6.21
C PHE A 525 35.98 19.00 6.90
N LYS A 526 36.66 19.73 7.82
CA LYS A 526 37.69 19.21 8.72
C LYS A 526 37.36 19.66 10.14
N VAL A 527 37.78 18.88 11.12
CA VAL A 527 37.69 19.26 12.53
C VAL A 527 38.65 20.41 12.78
N GLU A 528 38.18 21.59 13.17
CA GLU A 528 38.96 22.74 13.59
C GLU A 528 39.30 22.65 15.06
N SER A 529 38.34 22.28 15.89
CA SER A 529 38.54 22.03 17.33
C SER A 529 37.55 20.97 17.85
N ARG A 530 37.96 20.23 18.90
CA ARG A 530 37.17 19.22 19.59
C ARG A 530 37.36 19.41 21.10
N ARG A 531 36.24 19.61 21.83
CA ARG A 531 36.15 19.63 23.29
C ARG A 531 35.19 18.56 23.74
N GLU A 532 35.05 18.34 25.01
CA GLU A 532 34.19 17.32 25.56
C GLU A 532 32.74 17.45 25.06
N ASP A 533 32.21 18.66 25.05
CA ASP A 533 30.83 19.01 24.72
C ASP A 533 30.69 19.80 23.42
N GLU A 534 31.75 19.98 22.63
CA GLU A 534 31.74 20.81 21.43
C GLU A 534 32.61 20.24 20.32
N ILE A 535 32.13 20.27 19.10
CA ILE A 535 32.92 20.09 17.88
C ILE A 535 32.71 21.25 16.92
N VAL A 536 33.81 21.79 16.41
CA VAL A 536 33.82 22.85 15.39
C VAL A 536 34.38 22.28 14.09
N LEU A 537 33.57 22.35 13.05
CA LEU A 537 33.93 21.92 11.70
C LEU A 537 34.17 23.13 10.80
N LYS A 538 35.29 23.13 10.08
CA LYS A 538 35.60 24.14 9.07
C LYS A 538 35.51 23.56 7.68
N GLY A 539 34.64 24.15 6.88
CA GLY A 539 34.40 23.79 5.49
C GLY A 539 34.98 24.78 4.49
N PRO A 540 34.71 24.57 3.20
CA PRO A 540 35.09 25.49 2.12
C PRO A 540 34.52 26.90 2.33
N SER A 541 35.18 27.92 1.73
CA SER A 541 34.70 29.32 1.73
C SER A 541 34.44 29.90 3.12
N ARG A 542 35.21 29.51 4.12
CA ARG A 542 35.07 29.93 5.52
C ARG A 542 33.76 29.54 6.20
N VAL A 543 33.05 28.56 5.68
CA VAL A 543 31.87 28.02 6.35
C VAL A 543 32.30 27.26 7.60
N LYS A 544 31.62 27.52 8.72
CA LYS A 544 31.79 26.79 9.97
C LYS A 544 30.49 26.14 10.41
N VAL A 545 30.59 24.96 11.01
CA VAL A 545 29.48 24.29 11.72
C VAL A 545 29.94 24.03 13.14
N VAL A 546 29.26 24.59 14.11
CA VAL A 546 29.49 24.36 15.54
C VAL A 546 28.37 23.51 16.07
N PHE A 547 28.71 22.44 16.78
CA PHE A 547 27.76 21.55 17.43
C PHE A 547 28.12 21.33 18.90
N THR A 548 27.19 21.66 19.79
CA THR A 548 27.37 21.57 21.25
C THR A 548 26.40 20.55 21.89
N GLY A 549 26.00 19.52 21.14
CA GLY A 549 25.03 18.56 21.59
C GLY A 549 23.58 19.05 21.48
N ASP A 550 23.22 20.11 22.13
CA ASP A 550 21.87 20.68 22.11
C ASP A 550 21.71 21.83 21.09
N ARG A 551 22.81 22.31 20.49
CA ARG A 551 22.81 23.44 19.57
C ARG A 551 23.67 23.20 18.35
N ILE A 552 23.17 23.65 17.21
CA ILE A 552 23.88 23.71 15.93
C ILE A 552 23.91 25.15 15.49
N GLU A 553 25.08 25.67 15.17
CA GLU A 553 25.27 26.97 14.55
C GLU A 553 26.04 26.80 13.22
N VAL A 554 25.54 27.44 12.17
CA VAL A 554 26.17 27.46 10.84
C VAL A 554 26.53 28.91 10.52
N GLU A 555 27.80 29.17 10.33
CA GLU A 555 28.36 30.47 9.99
C GLU A 555 28.98 30.45 8.59
N GLY A 556 29.03 31.63 7.93
CA GLY A 556 29.65 31.73 6.61
C GLY A 556 28.86 31.16 5.44
N ALA A 557 27.70 30.56 5.71
CA ALA A 557 26.74 30.10 4.71
C ALA A 557 25.43 30.88 4.83
N LYS A 558 24.68 31.09 3.73
CA LYS A 558 23.47 31.91 3.72
C LYS A 558 22.28 31.14 3.15
N GLY A 559 21.08 31.51 3.58
CA GLY A 559 19.80 31.07 3.04
C GLY A 559 19.64 29.54 3.04
N VAL A 560 19.36 28.99 1.87
CA VAL A 560 19.11 27.53 1.69
C VAL A 560 20.32 26.69 2.10
N LEU A 561 21.54 27.13 1.79
CA LEU A 561 22.75 26.39 2.13
C LEU A 561 22.95 26.29 3.65
N ALA A 562 22.77 27.38 4.38
CA ALA A 562 22.85 27.37 5.84
C ALA A 562 21.80 26.46 6.46
N ARG A 563 20.56 26.53 5.97
CA ARG A 563 19.47 25.65 6.39
C ARG A 563 19.81 24.17 6.16
N GLU A 564 20.28 23.81 4.98
CA GLU A 564 20.58 22.43 4.62
C GLU A 564 21.74 21.87 5.46
N LEU A 565 22.80 22.66 5.72
CA LEU A 565 23.88 22.26 6.58
C LEU A 565 23.41 21.98 8.02
N ALA A 566 22.57 22.86 8.59
CA ALA A 566 22.02 22.63 9.92
C ALA A 566 21.14 21.37 9.97
N LEU A 567 20.27 21.16 8.98
CA LEU A 567 19.44 19.95 8.91
C LEU A 567 20.25 18.68 8.65
N ASP A 568 21.29 18.74 7.82
CA ASP A 568 22.16 17.58 7.57
C ASP A 568 22.98 17.24 8.82
N THR A 569 23.43 18.23 9.59
CA THR A 569 24.08 18.00 10.89
C THR A 569 23.13 17.32 11.88
N LEU A 570 21.87 17.77 11.97
CA LEU A 570 20.83 17.07 12.74
C LEU A 570 20.61 15.63 12.28
N LYS A 571 20.60 15.39 10.96
CA LYS A 571 20.45 14.01 10.41
C LYS A 571 21.61 13.12 10.84
N LEU A 572 22.85 13.63 10.85
CA LEU A 572 24.01 12.88 11.33
C LEU A 572 23.84 12.53 12.81
N ALA A 573 23.53 13.53 13.64
CA ALA A 573 23.39 13.35 15.08
C ALA A 573 22.29 12.33 15.42
N PHE A 574 21.11 12.46 14.83
CA PHE A 574 20.02 11.51 15.05
C PHE A 574 20.30 10.11 14.52
N ARG A 575 20.89 10.02 13.34
CA ARG A 575 21.26 8.72 12.74
C ARG A 575 22.21 7.92 13.64
N TRP A 576 23.15 8.61 14.25
CA TRP A 576 24.09 8.00 15.17
C TRP A 576 23.42 7.60 16.49
N TYR A 577 22.70 8.54 17.11
CA TYR A 577 22.07 8.39 18.43
C TYR A 577 21.03 7.28 18.50
N ALA A 578 20.21 7.15 17.46
CA ALA A 578 19.09 6.23 17.44
C ALA A 578 19.22 5.14 16.35
N CYS A 579 20.45 4.79 15.97
CA CYS A 579 20.71 3.81 14.91
C CYS A 579 20.11 2.44 15.24
N ALA A 580 19.19 1.95 14.41
CA ALA A 580 18.56 0.64 14.56
C ALA A 580 19.34 -0.52 13.90
N GLY A 581 20.53 -0.29 13.37
CA GLY A 581 21.35 -1.32 12.76
C GLY A 581 20.81 -1.91 11.46
N CYS A 582 19.91 -1.21 10.76
CA CYS A 582 19.26 -1.72 9.54
C CYS A 582 20.19 -1.76 8.31
N LYS A 583 21.36 -1.11 8.36
CA LYS A 583 22.38 -1.06 7.30
C LYS A 583 21.92 -0.51 5.95
N ALA A 584 20.83 0.26 5.92
CA ALA A 584 20.36 0.91 4.69
C ALA A 584 21.38 1.91 4.11
N CYS A 585 22.13 2.59 4.99
CA CYS A 585 23.21 3.50 4.61
C CYS A 585 24.40 2.77 3.99
N GLU A 586 24.79 1.60 4.51
CA GLU A 586 25.84 0.76 3.92
C GLU A 586 25.43 0.30 2.51
N ALA A 587 24.21 -0.24 2.38
CA ALA A 587 23.69 -0.75 1.11
C ALA A 587 23.61 0.33 0.01
N SER A 588 23.52 1.59 0.39
CA SER A 588 23.44 2.72 -0.54
C SER A 588 24.78 3.43 -0.80
N CYS A 589 25.83 3.12 -0.05
CA CYS A 589 27.13 3.77 -0.22
C CYS A 589 27.88 3.23 -1.44
N PRO A 590 28.16 4.04 -2.48
CA PRO A 590 28.83 3.57 -3.68
C PRO A 590 30.30 3.18 -3.46
N THR A 591 30.95 3.77 -2.46
CA THR A 591 32.37 3.53 -2.16
C THR A 591 32.58 2.59 -0.96
N GLY A 592 31.50 2.22 -0.26
CA GLY A 592 31.59 1.43 0.97
C GLY A 592 32.18 2.19 2.18
N ALA A 593 32.26 3.52 2.09
CA ALA A 593 32.85 4.39 3.12
C ALA A 593 32.12 4.33 4.46
N ILE A 594 30.83 4.01 4.50
CA ILE A 594 30.05 3.93 5.75
C ILE A 594 29.88 2.48 6.19
N LYS A 595 30.11 2.26 7.49
CA LYS A 595 29.88 0.98 8.16
C LYS A 595 29.00 1.19 9.39
N VAL A 596 28.10 0.24 9.64
CA VAL A 596 27.29 0.22 10.86
C VAL A 596 27.87 -0.84 11.78
N VAL A 597 28.49 -0.41 12.85
CA VAL A 597 29.12 -1.27 13.85
C VAL A 597 28.16 -1.48 15.03
N ARG A 598 28.24 -2.67 15.65
CA ARG A 598 27.56 -2.94 16.91
C ARG A 598 28.46 -2.52 18.06
N GLU A 599 27.91 -1.80 19.01
CA GLU A 599 28.60 -1.38 20.20
C GLU A 599 27.69 -1.56 21.42
N GLY A 600 28.06 -2.49 22.28
CA GLY A 600 27.18 -2.94 23.36
C GLY A 600 25.84 -3.45 22.80
N ASP A 601 24.75 -2.90 23.28
CA ASP A 601 23.41 -3.21 22.84
C ASP A 601 22.92 -2.34 21.68
N GLY A 602 23.72 -1.35 21.26
CA GLY A 602 23.39 -0.38 20.21
C GLY A 602 24.12 -0.60 18.92
N TYR A 603 23.85 0.29 17.98
CA TYR A 603 24.51 0.37 16.67
C TYR A 603 24.90 1.80 16.38
N ARG A 604 26.05 2.00 15.72
CA ARG A 604 26.43 3.32 15.24
C ARG A 604 27.04 3.27 13.84
N PRO A 605 26.78 4.28 13.01
CA PRO A 605 27.42 4.44 11.72
C PRO A 605 28.74 5.18 11.88
N ILE A 606 29.79 4.62 11.29
CA ILE A 606 31.12 5.24 11.20
C ILE A 606 31.44 5.43 9.72
N VAL A 607 32.03 6.58 9.38
CA VAL A 607 32.36 6.93 7.99
C VAL A 607 33.86 7.07 7.84
N ASP A 608 34.44 6.28 6.94
CA ASP A 608 35.83 6.41 6.53
C ASP A 608 36.04 7.66 5.68
N GLU A 609 36.79 8.61 6.19
CA GLU A 609 37.10 9.89 5.55
C GLU A 609 37.85 9.71 4.23
N ALA A 610 38.74 8.72 4.13
CA ALA A 610 39.58 8.53 2.95
C ALA A 610 38.79 8.06 1.72
N THR A 611 37.68 7.34 1.94
CA THR A 611 36.89 6.75 0.86
C THR A 611 35.55 7.47 0.67
N CYS A 612 35.14 8.40 1.56
CA CYS A 612 33.90 9.16 1.46
C CYS A 612 33.97 10.22 0.35
N ILE A 613 33.07 10.14 -0.62
CA ILE A 613 32.93 11.11 -1.72
C ILE A 613 31.87 12.18 -1.48
N HIS A 614 31.40 12.34 -0.27
CA HIS A 614 30.45 13.37 0.17
C HIS A 614 29.10 13.39 -0.59
N CYS A 615 28.67 12.25 -1.18
CA CYS A 615 27.46 12.17 -2.01
C CYS A 615 26.13 12.24 -1.23
N LYS A 616 26.17 12.12 0.11
CA LYS A 616 25.01 12.16 1.03
C LYS A 616 23.96 11.07 0.84
N LEU A 617 24.17 10.08 -0.03
CA LEU A 617 23.21 8.97 -0.25
C LEU A 617 22.89 8.20 1.02
N CYS A 618 23.89 8.05 1.89
CA CYS A 618 23.71 7.38 3.18
C CYS A 618 22.75 8.14 4.12
N LEU A 619 22.64 9.46 4.01
CA LEU A 619 21.64 10.26 4.75
C LEU A 619 20.26 10.16 4.13
N ASP A 620 20.16 10.31 2.81
CA ASP A 620 18.87 10.29 2.09
C ASP A 620 18.18 8.93 2.18
N ASN A 621 18.96 7.85 2.30
CA ASN A 621 18.44 6.50 2.42
C ASN A 621 18.28 6.04 3.87
N CYS A 622 18.79 6.78 4.85
CA CYS A 622 18.59 6.47 6.26
C CYS A 622 17.12 6.68 6.67
N PRO A 623 16.39 5.62 7.07
CA PRO A 623 14.97 5.76 7.46
C PRO A 623 14.77 6.69 8.65
N LEU A 624 15.71 6.66 9.60
CA LEU A 624 15.66 7.51 10.80
C LEU A 624 15.83 8.99 10.42
N ALA A 625 16.87 9.33 9.66
CA ALA A 625 17.10 10.70 9.21
C ALA A 625 15.92 11.24 8.36
N ASP A 626 15.32 10.40 7.50
CA ASP A 626 14.15 10.76 6.69
C ASP A 626 12.92 11.08 7.57
N VAL A 627 12.60 10.24 8.55
CA VAL A 627 11.42 10.46 9.39
C VAL A 627 11.64 11.59 10.39
N THR A 628 12.77 11.57 11.10
CA THR A 628 13.01 12.51 12.19
C THR A 628 13.27 13.93 11.67
N VAL A 629 14.32 14.09 10.88
CA VAL A 629 14.77 15.44 10.49
C VAL A 629 14.04 15.92 9.25
N GLU A 630 14.02 15.10 8.18
CA GLU A 630 13.42 15.54 6.92
C GLU A 630 11.92 15.82 7.05
N ARG A 631 11.19 15.02 7.82
CA ARG A 631 9.73 15.18 7.94
C ARG A 631 9.30 15.97 9.14
N ILE A 632 9.77 15.62 10.34
CA ILE A 632 9.28 16.22 11.57
C ILE A 632 9.97 17.56 11.85
N TYR A 633 11.31 17.60 11.89
CA TYR A 633 12.01 18.86 12.15
C TYR A 633 11.80 19.88 11.05
N SER A 634 11.87 19.47 9.77
CA SER A 634 11.57 20.39 8.67
C SER A 634 10.17 20.96 8.74
N ALA A 635 9.19 20.15 9.15
CA ALA A 635 7.81 20.62 9.33
C ALA A 635 7.70 21.62 10.48
N LEU A 636 8.34 21.35 11.62
CA LEU A 636 8.37 22.25 12.78
C LEU A 636 9.12 23.56 12.45
N ALA A 637 10.27 23.45 11.79
CA ALA A 637 11.09 24.58 11.40
C ALA A 637 10.41 25.53 10.39
N LEU A 638 9.68 24.96 9.42
CA LEU A 638 9.01 25.71 8.35
C LEU A 638 7.54 26.03 8.65
N GLY A 639 7.01 25.55 9.77
CA GLY A 639 5.62 25.81 10.18
C GLY A 639 4.55 25.11 9.32
N GLU A 640 4.93 24.16 8.46
CA GLU A 640 4.03 23.41 7.56
C GLU A 640 4.15 21.91 7.76
N PRO A 641 3.05 21.19 8.06
CA PRO A 641 3.10 19.74 8.38
C PRO A 641 3.56 18.86 7.20
N THR A 642 3.59 19.39 5.99
CA THR A 642 3.99 18.67 4.77
C THR A 642 5.10 19.38 3.99
N ALA A 643 5.87 20.23 4.64
CA ALA A 643 6.96 21.02 4.03
C ALA A 643 7.96 20.15 3.26
N TRP A 644 8.29 18.98 3.78
CA TRP A 644 9.17 17.99 3.16
C TRP A 644 8.75 17.55 1.74
N ARG A 645 7.45 17.62 1.42
CA ARG A 645 6.95 17.25 0.08
C ARG A 645 7.44 18.19 -1.02
N ARG A 646 7.76 19.44 -0.69
CA ARG A 646 8.22 20.44 -1.64
C ARG A 646 9.74 20.39 -1.84
N ALA A 647 10.49 20.12 -0.77
CA ALA A 647 11.95 20.11 -0.78
C ALA A 647 12.55 18.84 -1.41
N GLY A 648 11.91 17.70 -1.22
CA GLY A 648 12.52 16.39 -1.48
C GLY A 648 12.53 15.89 -2.93
N ARG A 649 11.76 16.45 -3.87
CA ARG A 649 11.64 15.86 -5.23
C ARG A 649 12.83 16.17 -6.15
N ARG A 650 13.32 17.40 -6.17
CA ARG A 650 14.44 17.81 -7.08
C ARG A 650 15.80 17.31 -6.61
N SER A 651 16.05 17.31 -5.30
CA SER A 651 17.31 16.79 -4.76
C SER A 651 17.47 15.28 -4.95
N ARG A 652 16.36 14.52 -4.88
CA ARG A 652 16.37 13.05 -5.03
C ARG A 652 16.73 12.59 -6.45
N GLU A 653 16.25 13.24 -7.48
CA GLU A 653 16.60 12.88 -8.87
C GLU A 653 18.08 13.11 -9.17
N SER A 654 18.63 14.23 -8.73
CA SER A 654 20.06 14.50 -8.93
C SER A 654 20.96 13.52 -8.16
N VAL A 655 20.54 13.15 -6.95
CA VAL A 655 21.24 12.14 -6.11
C VAL A 655 21.19 10.75 -6.76
N ILE A 656 20.03 10.35 -7.29
CA ILE A 656 19.88 9.07 -7.99
C ILE A 656 20.75 9.04 -9.24
N ARG A 657 20.73 10.09 -10.04
CA ARG A 657 21.55 10.22 -11.24
C ARG A 657 23.04 10.09 -10.90
N ARG A 658 23.50 10.87 -9.90
CA ARG A 658 24.89 10.82 -9.43
C ARG A 658 25.28 9.43 -8.92
N TYR A 659 24.38 8.74 -8.18
CA TYR A 659 24.64 7.36 -7.76
C TYR A 659 24.81 6.40 -8.94
N LEU A 660 23.96 6.49 -9.95
CA LEU A 660 24.03 5.65 -11.14
C LEU A 660 25.34 5.91 -11.92
N GLU A 661 25.71 7.17 -12.08
CA GLU A 661 26.96 7.58 -12.72
C GLU A 661 28.18 7.03 -11.95
N LEU A 662 28.18 7.14 -10.61
CA LEU A 662 29.26 6.62 -9.76
C LEU A 662 29.40 5.08 -9.81
N LYS A 663 28.29 4.39 -10.10
CA LYS A 663 28.30 2.93 -10.32
C LYS A 663 28.62 2.54 -11.77
N GLY A 664 28.96 3.50 -12.64
CA GLY A 664 29.32 3.24 -14.02
C GLY A 664 28.13 2.96 -14.95
N TYR A 665 26.89 3.23 -14.51
CA TYR A 665 25.72 3.07 -15.37
C TYR A 665 25.57 4.29 -16.30
N LYS A 666 25.53 4.05 -17.62
CA LYS A 666 25.13 5.07 -18.57
C LYS A 666 23.62 5.31 -18.39
N ILE A 667 23.26 6.49 -17.91
CA ILE A 667 21.87 6.90 -17.79
C ILE A 667 21.43 7.41 -19.17
N PRO A 668 20.40 6.82 -19.81
CA PRO A 668 19.81 7.40 -21.02
C PRO A 668 19.27 8.80 -20.70
N SER A 669 19.43 9.74 -21.63
CA SER A 669 19.02 11.14 -21.51
C SER A 669 17.50 11.35 -21.41
N SER A 670 16.69 10.30 -21.59
CA SER A 670 15.25 10.27 -21.37
C SER A 670 14.85 9.01 -20.61
N ASP A 671 14.02 9.18 -19.58
CA ASP A 671 13.50 8.14 -18.72
C ASP A 671 13.19 6.81 -19.41
N ALA A 672 13.84 5.75 -18.94
CA ALA A 672 13.40 4.34 -18.89
C ALA A 672 12.50 3.79 -20.02
N LYS A 673 12.58 4.29 -21.23
CA LYS A 673 12.14 3.55 -22.41
C LYS A 673 13.27 2.65 -22.90
N MET A 674 13.68 1.70 -22.04
CA MET A 674 14.74 0.76 -22.41
C MET A 674 14.24 -0.44 -23.21
N VAL A 675 12.96 -0.55 -23.44
CA VAL A 675 12.36 -1.52 -24.38
C VAL A 675 11.26 -0.80 -25.13
N ASP A 676 11.44 -0.70 -26.44
CA ASP A 676 10.40 -0.19 -27.31
C ASP A 676 9.17 -1.09 -27.20
N GLU A 677 8.06 -0.57 -26.67
CA GLU A 677 6.80 -1.31 -26.54
C GLU A 677 6.31 -1.81 -27.91
N ASP A 678 6.71 -1.13 -29.00
CA ASP A 678 6.39 -1.50 -30.37
C ASP A 678 7.01 -2.83 -30.83
N THR A 679 8.08 -3.32 -30.18
CA THR A 679 8.64 -4.65 -30.48
C THR A 679 7.85 -5.81 -29.86
N LEU A 680 6.86 -5.51 -29.00
CA LEU A 680 5.97 -6.47 -28.36
C LEU A 680 4.56 -6.46 -28.98
N THR A 681 4.38 -5.78 -30.11
CA THR A 681 3.13 -5.78 -30.86
C THR A 681 2.71 -7.20 -31.27
N MET A 682 1.40 -7.41 -31.31
CA MET A 682 0.76 -8.67 -31.66
C MET A 682 1.32 -9.27 -32.95
N PRO A 683 1.36 -10.61 -33.08
CA PRO A 683 1.52 -11.23 -34.40
C PRO A 683 0.45 -10.72 -35.36
N PRO A 684 0.77 -10.44 -36.63
CA PRO A 684 -0.22 -10.06 -37.59
C PRO A 684 -1.31 -11.15 -37.69
N GLY A 685 -2.55 -10.76 -37.42
CA GLY A 685 -3.72 -11.65 -37.40
C GLY A 685 -4.50 -11.74 -36.11
N LEU A 686 -4.01 -11.13 -35.00
CA LEU A 686 -4.73 -11.05 -33.71
C LEU A 686 -4.96 -9.60 -33.25
N ALA A 687 -4.90 -8.65 -34.18
CA ALA A 687 -5.41 -7.31 -33.92
C ALA A 687 -6.93 -7.39 -33.81
N MET A 688 -7.47 -7.32 -32.61
CA MET A 688 -8.85 -6.91 -32.44
C MET A 688 -8.90 -5.47 -32.93
N GLU A 689 -9.66 -5.25 -33.96
CA GLU A 689 -9.94 -3.93 -34.50
C GLU A 689 -10.43 -3.03 -33.36
N GLU A 690 -9.62 -2.03 -33.02
CA GLU A 690 -10.11 -0.83 -32.37
C GLU A 690 -10.96 -0.09 -33.41
N GLU A 691 -12.18 -0.54 -33.62
CA GLU A 691 -13.15 0.30 -34.28
C GLU A 691 -13.43 1.49 -33.39
N GLY A 692 -12.89 2.61 -33.80
CA GLY A 692 -13.31 3.91 -33.35
C GLY A 692 -14.82 4.06 -33.55
N ASN A 693 -15.52 4.35 -32.46
CA ASN A 693 -16.86 4.91 -32.53
C ASN A 693 -16.79 6.35 -32.06
N GLY A 694 -17.18 7.23 -33.01
CA GLY A 694 -17.45 8.64 -32.84
C GLY A 694 -18.58 8.97 -31.87
#